data_62d5a5e4d7d8ed92577bfb5ec791b58b
#
_entry.id   62d5a5e4d7d8ed92577bfb5ec791b58b
#
_cell.length_a   1.000
_cell.length_b   1.000
_cell.length_c   1.000
_cell.angle_alpha   90.00
_cell.angle_beta   90.00
_cell.angle_gamma   90.00
#
_symmetry.space_group_name_H-M   'P 1'
#
loop_
_entity.id
_entity.type
_entity.pdbx_description
1 polymer ?
#
loop_
_entity_poly.entity_id
_entity_poly.type
_entity_poly.pdbx_seq_one_letter_code
_entity_poly.pdbx_strand_id
1 'polypeptide(L)'
;MITSYFKIAWRNLVKNKLHSFINISGLATGMGLAILIGIWILDELSFNRYHQNYTSIARIMVNQTFGDQVSTDVAIPLPLKDELKNNFSSDFKSMALASWEWDHSFTVNKTKISKPGMYVEPDFPKIFSLRMIRGSHDNALNEPTSVVISESVAKSFFGDEDPLNKTIVFDNDVNGKITGVFADLPRNSELSGVQVLLPWSLFLQQDWVKNSVTNWGNNSFQLFTQISDNAKFERITSKIKDIGEKYYPQSKPEYFLQPMKKWHLYSEFKNGKNAGGKITFVWLFGIIGLFILFLACINFMNLSTARSEKRAKEVGIRKATGSVRGQLVIQFFAESLSTTMSAFILSLFLVQLSLPFFNDLANKQMSVPWSNPLFWLAGIGFTLFTGLIAGSYPALYLSSFKPVKALKGTYRAGRFAALPRKVLVVLQFTVSIALIIGTMVVHQQIQFAKNRPIGYDNTGLIQLGSTEEIANSFEAFRSDLLKTGVVSEISGSSSPTTDIWGNRDDFTWEGKDPSLLPLIGLVSCTHEFGKTIGWKIINGRDFSEDFKMDSSAVILNEAAMELTGSKDIVGKLITDENSNRLHVIGVVKNLIMESPYSAIKPTFFVLGKDFRLVNIKLKTGVPVSIALSSVQGVFKKYNPEVSFDYKFADREFAKKFADEVRTSKLSAFFASLAIMISCLGLFGLVSFVAEQRTREIGIRKVLGASISGVVALLSKDFLKLVTIAFLIACPVSWFFMHRWLENYTYRANLSWWMFVLAGLLALFIALVTLSFQSIRAAIANPVKSLRTE
;
A
#
# COMPACT_ATOMS: atom_id res chain seq x y z
N MET A 1 -2.13 -24.47 45.19
CA MET A 1 -1.41 -23.20 45.23
C MET A 1 -1.73 -22.29 44.05
N ILE A 2 -1.61 -22.72 42.81
CA ILE A 2 -1.87 -21.88 41.60
C ILE A 2 -3.31 -21.31 41.59
N THR A 3 -4.32 -22.13 41.87
CA THR A 3 -5.74 -21.71 41.96
C THR A 3 -5.97 -20.61 43.02
N SER A 4 -5.25 -20.65 44.11
CA SER A 4 -5.34 -19.63 45.17
C SER A 4 -4.76 -18.29 44.70
N TYR A 5 -3.69 -18.31 43.90
CA TYR A 5 -3.10 -17.08 43.35
C TYR A 5 -4.04 -16.40 42.33
N PHE A 6 -4.72 -17.16 41.50
CA PHE A 6 -5.74 -16.61 40.58
C PHE A 6 -6.97 -16.05 41.35
N LYS A 7 -7.44 -16.68 42.43
CA LYS A 7 -8.51 -16.12 43.27
C LYS A 7 -8.11 -14.80 43.92
N ILE A 8 -6.89 -14.69 44.41
CA ILE A 8 -6.32 -13.45 44.98
C ILE A 8 -6.20 -12.37 43.88
N ALA A 9 -5.70 -12.74 42.72
CA ALA A 9 -5.59 -11.81 41.58
C ALA A 9 -6.95 -11.21 41.19
N TRP A 10 -7.97 -12.07 41.06
CA TRP A 10 -9.33 -11.65 40.73
C TRP A 10 -9.92 -10.71 41.79
N ARG A 11 -9.82 -11.05 43.06
CA ARG A 11 -10.25 -10.18 44.16
C ARG A 11 -9.58 -8.82 44.14
N ASN A 12 -8.28 -8.78 43.83
CA ASN A 12 -7.52 -7.54 43.72
C ASN A 12 -8.00 -6.66 42.56
N LEU A 13 -8.33 -7.27 41.40
CA LEU A 13 -8.89 -6.57 40.24
C LEU A 13 -10.24 -5.93 40.57
N VAL A 14 -11.15 -6.66 41.21
CA VAL A 14 -12.49 -6.18 41.57
C VAL A 14 -12.44 -5.10 42.67
N LYS A 15 -11.53 -5.24 43.66
CA LYS A 15 -11.40 -4.28 44.76
C LYS A 15 -10.87 -2.91 44.28
N ASN A 16 -10.09 -2.88 43.23
CA ASN A 16 -9.38 -1.67 42.76
C ASN A 16 -9.87 -1.21 41.38
N LYS A 17 -11.18 -0.97 41.26
CA LYS A 17 -11.89 -0.74 39.97
C LYS A 17 -11.22 0.25 39.01
N LEU A 18 -10.90 1.47 39.47
CA LEU A 18 -10.32 2.51 38.61
C LEU A 18 -8.94 2.11 38.06
N HIS A 19 -8.08 1.57 38.92
CA HIS A 19 -6.74 1.15 38.53
C HIS A 19 -6.78 -0.06 37.58
N SER A 20 -7.61 -1.04 37.87
CA SER A 20 -7.82 -2.20 37.01
C SER A 20 -8.39 -1.78 35.65
N PHE A 21 -9.33 -0.84 35.63
CA PHE A 21 -9.90 -0.30 34.40
C PHE A 21 -8.82 0.39 33.53
N ILE A 22 -8.00 1.28 34.10
CA ILE A 22 -6.93 1.97 33.35
C ILE A 22 -5.91 0.96 32.79
N ASN A 23 -5.51 -0.03 33.60
CA ASN A 23 -4.56 -1.04 33.17
C ASN A 23 -5.12 -1.99 32.09
N ILE A 24 -6.32 -2.50 32.31
CA ILE A 24 -6.97 -3.42 31.36
C ILE A 24 -7.27 -2.70 30.06
N SER A 25 -7.85 -1.50 30.08
CA SER A 25 -8.17 -0.75 28.86
C SER A 25 -6.93 -0.29 28.10
N GLY A 26 -5.90 0.20 28.81
CA GLY A 26 -4.63 0.59 28.17
C GLY A 26 -3.93 -0.60 27.51
N LEU A 27 -3.90 -1.74 28.19
CA LEU A 27 -3.30 -2.97 27.65
C LEU A 27 -4.17 -3.56 26.53
N ALA A 28 -5.50 -3.55 26.67
CA ALA A 28 -6.44 -4.02 25.65
C ALA A 28 -6.35 -3.21 24.37
N THR A 29 -6.21 -1.89 24.46
CA THR A 29 -6.01 -1.02 23.27
C THR A 29 -4.70 -1.37 22.56
N GLY A 30 -3.60 -1.53 23.30
CA GLY A 30 -2.31 -1.91 22.68
C GLY A 30 -2.32 -3.31 22.09
N MET A 31 -2.93 -4.29 22.78
CA MET A 31 -3.09 -5.66 22.26
C MET A 31 -4.04 -5.69 21.06
N GLY A 32 -5.15 -4.97 21.13
CA GLY A 32 -6.11 -4.89 20.03
C GLY A 32 -5.49 -4.32 18.76
N LEU A 33 -4.69 -3.26 18.89
CA LEU A 33 -3.98 -2.68 17.75
C LEU A 33 -2.92 -3.62 17.19
N ALA A 34 -2.16 -4.31 18.05
CA ALA A 34 -1.20 -5.31 17.61
C ALA A 34 -1.89 -6.48 16.89
N ILE A 35 -3.09 -6.88 17.32
CA ILE A 35 -3.91 -7.90 16.65
C ILE A 35 -4.40 -7.39 15.29
N LEU A 36 -4.91 -6.15 15.18
CA LEU A 36 -5.34 -5.57 13.90
C LEU A 36 -4.19 -5.51 12.90
N ILE A 37 -3.03 -5.04 13.33
CA ILE A 37 -1.82 -5.03 12.49
C ILE A 37 -1.41 -6.46 12.12
N GLY A 38 -1.49 -7.40 13.06
CA GLY A 38 -1.20 -8.82 12.82
C GLY A 38 -2.12 -9.43 11.76
N ILE A 39 -3.43 -9.15 11.82
CA ILE A 39 -4.40 -9.62 10.83
C ILE A 39 -4.09 -9.01 9.45
N TRP A 40 -3.76 -7.72 9.40
CA TRP A 40 -3.36 -7.04 8.16
C TRP A 40 -2.07 -7.65 7.57
N ILE A 41 -1.05 -7.90 8.40
CA ILE A 41 0.20 -8.57 7.96
C ILE A 41 -0.09 -9.97 7.43
N LEU A 42 -0.94 -10.73 8.10
CA LEU A 42 -1.33 -12.07 7.65
C LEU A 42 -2.08 -12.02 6.31
N ASP A 43 -2.94 -11.02 6.09
CA ASP A 43 -3.60 -10.80 4.81
C ASP A 43 -2.58 -10.51 3.70
N GLU A 44 -1.63 -9.59 3.91
CA GLU A 44 -0.55 -9.29 2.96
C GLU A 44 0.35 -10.51 2.66
N LEU A 45 0.69 -11.29 3.67
CA LEU A 45 1.50 -12.50 3.53
C LEU A 45 0.72 -13.68 2.94
N SER A 46 -0.61 -13.63 2.96
CA SER A 46 -1.48 -14.68 2.40
C SER A 46 -1.79 -14.50 0.92
N PHE A 47 -1.28 -13.43 0.30
CA PHE A 47 -1.56 -13.10 -1.09
C PHE A 47 -1.19 -14.25 -2.03
N ASN A 48 -2.07 -14.56 -2.98
CA ASN A 48 -1.96 -15.65 -3.95
C ASN A 48 -2.00 -17.09 -3.36
N ARG A 49 -2.09 -17.29 -2.04
CA ARG A 49 -2.13 -18.64 -1.43
C ARG A 49 -3.42 -19.41 -1.73
N TYR A 50 -4.40 -18.78 -2.35
CA TYR A 50 -5.60 -19.43 -2.84
C TYR A 50 -5.27 -20.52 -3.88
N HIS A 51 -4.27 -20.27 -4.72
CA HIS A 51 -3.88 -21.17 -5.80
C HIS A 51 -3.14 -22.41 -5.24
N GLN A 52 -3.63 -23.61 -5.54
CA GLN A 52 -3.03 -24.86 -5.02
C GLN A 52 -1.56 -25.03 -5.44
N ASN A 53 -1.23 -24.61 -6.67
CA ASN A 53 0.11 -24.67 -7.24
C ASN A 53 1.01 -23.47 -6.86
N TYR A 54 0.59 -22.63 -5.91
CA TYR A 54 1.26 -21.38 -5.49
C TYR A 54 2.78 -21.50 -5.32
N THR A 55 3.28 -22.66 -4.82
CA THR A 55 4.71 -22.84 -4.56
C THR A 55 5.53 -23.19 -5.80
N SER A 56 4.88 -23.60 -6.89
CA SER A 56 5.52 -24.03 -8.15
C SER A 56 5.26 -23.07 -9.31
N ILE A 57 4.35 -22.10 -9.14
CA ILE A 57 4.05 -21.09 -10.17
C ILE A 57 5.09 -19.97 -10.17
N ALA A 58 5.51 -19.58 -11.37
CA ALA A 58 6.27 -18.35 -11.62
C ALA A 58 5.79 -17.64 -12.87
N ARG A 59 6.05 -16.35 -12.95
CA ARG A 59 6.04 -15.61 -14.21
C ARG A 59 7.47 -15.40 -14.69
N ILE A 60 7.64 -15.34 -16.00
CA ILE A 60 8.94 -14.98 -16.58
C ILE A 60 9.02 -13.47 -16.64
N MET A 61 10.16 -12.95 -16.25
CA MET A 61 10.50 -11.53 -16.32
C MET A 61 11.78 -11.37 -17.11
N VAL A 62 12.00 -10.17 -17.63
CA VAL A 62 13.19 -9.82 -18.37
C VAL A 62 13.87 -8.58 -17.78
N ASN A 63 15.19 -8.63 -17.64
CA ASN A 63 16.03 -7.47 -17.47
C ASN A 63 16.57 -7.09 -18.83
N GLN A 64 16.43 -5.83 -19.22
CA GLN A 64 16.97 -5.30 -20.46
C GLN A 64 17.83 -4.07 -20.15
N THR A 65 18.97 -3.98 -20.80
CA THR A 65 19.92 -2.89 -20.61
C THR A 65 19.70 -1.82 -21.66
N PHE A 66 19.35 -0.63 -21.21
CA PHE A 66 19.16 0.56 -22.04
C PHE A 66 20.15 1.64 -21.59
N GLY A 67 21.26 1.79 -22.34
CA GLY A 67 22.39 2.61 -21.91
C GLY A 67 22.99 2.10 -20.59
N ASP A 68 23.09 2.96 -19.58
CA ASP A 68 23.59 2.63 -18.24
C ASP A 68 22.49 2.10 -17.28
N GLN A 69 21.24 1.99 -17.75
CA GLN A 69 20.12 1.58 -16.93
C GLN A 69 19.63 0.19 -17.30
N VAL A 70 19.35 -0.62 -16.28
CA VAL A 70 18.70 -1.91 -16.46
C VAL A 70 17.24 -1.79 -16.07
N SER A 71 16.34 -1.93 -17.06
CA SER A 71 14.90 -2.03 -16.86
C SER A 71 14.52 -3.48 -16.59
N THR A 72 13.58 -3.68 -15.69
CA THR A 72 13.00 -5.01 -15.39
C THR A 72 11.51 -4.97 -15.69
N ASP A 73 11.05 -5.89 -16.53
CA ASP A 73 9.64 -5.96 -16.93
C ASP A 73 9.10 -7.39 -16.85
N VAL A 74 7.77 -7.49 -16.77
CA VAL A 74 7.01 -8.73 -16.89
C VAL A 74 6.60 -9.01 -18.34
N ALA A 75 6.71 -8.02 -19.21
CA ALA A 75 6.44 -8.14 -20.63
C ALA A 75 7.59 -8.90 -21.33
N ILE A 76 7.24 -9.94 -22.07
CA ILE A 76 8.18 -10.81 -22.78
C ILE A 76 7.82 -10.92 -24.26
N PRO A 77 8.75 -11.31 -25.13
CA PRO A 77 8.48 -11.57 -26.53
C PRO A 77 7.78 -12.92 -26.71
N LEU A 78 6.92 -12.99 -27.71
CA LEU A 78 6.10 -14.17 -27.98
C LEU A 78 6.92 -15.44 -28.30
N PRO A 79 8.02 -15.40 -29.11
CA PRO A 79 8.81 -16.58 -29.44
C PRO A 79 9.55 -17.23 -28.26
N LEU A 80 9.67 -16.53 -27.12
CA LEU A 80 10.34 -17.05 -25.93
C LEU A 80 9.72 -18.35 -25.42
N LYS A 81 8.38 -18.47 -25.45
CA LYS A 81 7.72 -19.71 -25.01
C LYS A 81 8.16 -20.92 -25.82
N ASP A 82 8.22 -20.79 -27.14
CA ASP A 82 8.60 -21.91 -28.01
C ASP A 82 10.08 -22.30 -27.81
N GLU A 83 10.95 -21.32 -27.63
CA GLU A 83 12.35 -21.56 -27.29
C GLU A 83 12.49 -22.32 -25.96
N LEU A 84 11.73 -21.93 -24.92
CA LEU A 84 11.72 -22.63 -23.64
C LEU A 84 11.14 -24.05 -23.76
N LYS A 85 10.08 -24.23 -24.53
CA LYS A 85 9.45 -25.51 -24.75
C LYS A 85 10.38 -26.47 -25.49
N ASN A 86 11.12 -26.01 -26.47
CA ASN A 86 12.01 -26.84 -27.29
C ASN A 86 13.27 -27.25 -26.54
N ASN A 87 13.86 -26.35 -25.73
CA ASN A 87 15.19 -26.54 -25.15
C ASN A 87 15.18 -26.89 -23.66
N PHE A 88 14.07 -26.58 -22.93
CA PHE A 88 13.99 -26.69 -21.48
C PHE A 88 12.69 -27.36 -21.00
N SER A 89 12.02 -28.15 -21.83
CA SER A 89 10.72 -28.76 -21.53
C SER A 89 10.70 -29.58 -20.22
N SER A 90 11.82 -30.22 -19.85
CA SER A 90 11.92 -31.02 -18.63
C SER A 90 11.88 -30.18 -17.33
N ASP A 91 12.19 -28.90 -17.40
CA ASP A 91 12.19 -28.00 -16.25
C ASP A 91 10.78 -27.44 -15.95
N PHE A 92 9.87 -27.52 -16.91
CA PHE A 92 8.51 -26.97 -16.81
C PHE A 92 7.45 -28.07 -16.93
N LYS A 93 6.46 -28.01 -16.04
CA LYS A 93 5.27 -28.89 -16.09
C LYS A 93 4.22 -28.34 -17.05
N SER A 94 4.03 -27.03 -17.06
CA SER A 94 3.11 -26.30 -17.94
C SER A 94 3.59 -24.87 -18.13
N MET A 95 3.26 -24.30 -19.28
CA MET A 95 3.52 -22.89 -19.62
C MET A 95 2.31 -22.33 -20.34
N ALA A 96 1.92 -21.11 -20.02
CA ALA A 96 0.81 -20.43 -20.67
C ALA A 96 1.12 -18.96 -20.95
N LEU A 97 0.99 -18.56 -22.21
CA LEU A 97 0.98 -17.17 -22.61
C LEU A 97 -0.34 -16.52 -22.19
N ALA A 98 -0.27 -15.25 -21.85
CA ALA A 98 -1.42 -14.43 -21.53
C ALA A 98 -1.25 -13.02 -22.08
N SER A 99 -2.37 -12.41 -22.46
CA SER A 99 -2.43 -10.97 -22.71
C SER A 99 -2.44 -10.19 -21.40
N TRP A 100 -2.47 -8.87 -21.51
CA TRP A 100 -2.83 -8.02 -20.38
C TRP A 100 -4.33 -8.13 -20.09
N GLU A 101 -4.74 -7.73 -18.89
CA GLU A 101 -6.13 -7.57 -18.51
C GLU A 101 -6.65 -6.24 -19.07
N TRP A 102 -7.78 -6.27 -19.78
CA TRP A 102 -8.53 -5.08 -20.17
C TRP A 102 -10.02 -5.33 -20.20
N ASP A 103 -10.79 -4.26 -20.26
CA ASP A 103 -12.24 -4.32 -20.26
C ASP A 103 -12.74 -4.76 -21.66
N HIS A 104 -13.51 -5.85 -21.70
CA HIS A 104 -14.22 -6.34 -22.87
C HIS A 104 -15.73 -6.13 -22.72
N SER A 105 -16.42 -5.87 -23.83
CA SER A 105 -17.87 -5.82 -23.83
C SER A 105 -18.46 -7.19 -24.07
N PHE A 106 -19.39 -7.61 -23.22
CA PHE A 106 -20.08 -8.89 -23.32
C PHE A 106 -21.58 -8.67 -23.47
N THR A 107 -22.23 -9.38 -24.42
CA THR A 107 -23.65 -9.28 -24.68
C THR A 107 -24.29 -10.67 -24.67
N VAL A 108 -25.32 -10.81 -23.85
CA VAL A 108 -26.19 -11.99 -23.85
C VAL A 108 -27.63 -11.52 -23.99
N ASN A 109 -28.35 -11.98 -25.02
CA ASN A 109 -29.65 -11.48 -25.40
C ASN A 109 -29.63 -9.95 -25.59
N LYS A 110 -30.28 -9.18 -24.70
CA LYS A 110 -30.31 -7.70 -24.72
C LYS A 110 -29.47 -7.06 -23.60
N THR A 111 -28.84 -7.89 -22.78
CA THR A 111 -28.04 -7.40 -21.65
C THR A 111 -26.58 -7.28 -22.07
N LYS A 112 -26.05 -6.08 -21.99
CA LYS A 112 -24.65 -5.77 -22.29
C LYS A 112 -23.91 -5.27 -21.05
N ILE A 113 -22.75 -5.86 -20.76
CA ILE A 113 -21.95 -5.52 -19.59
C ILE A 113 -20.47 -5.52 -19.99
N SER A 114 -19.71 -4.50 -19.55
CA SER A 114 -18.25 -4.50 -19.65
C SER A 114 -17.62 -5.24 -18.47
N LYS A 115 -16.68 -6.11 -18.76
CA LYS A 115 -15.99 -6.94 -17.78
C LYS A 115 -14.53 -7.12 -18.13
N PRO A 116 -13.62 -7.07 -17.11
CA PRO A 116 -12.20 -7.33 -17.33
C PRO A 116 -11.96 -8.79 -17.75
N GLY A 117 -11.23 -8.96 -18.82
CA GLY A 117 -10.89 -10.26 -19.40
C GLY A 117 -9.45 -10.33 -19.87
N MET A 118 -8.97 -11.54 -20.12
CA MET A 118 -7.65 -11.83 -20.66
C MET A 118 -7.72 -12.92 -21.70
N TYR A 119 -6.96 -12.78 -22.79
CA TYR A 119 -6.68 -13.89 -23.70
C TYR A 119 -5.58 -14.76 -23.08
N VAL A 120 -5.84 -16.05 -22.96
CA VAL A 120 -4.93 -17.00 -22.33
C VAL A 120 -4.87 -18.32 -23.06
N GLU A 121 -3.75 -19.01 -22.95
CA GLU A 121 -3.61 -20.37 -23.48
C GLU A 121 -4.38 -21.41 -22.63
N PRO A 122 -4.71 -22.59 -23.19
CA PRO A 122 -5.53 -23.63 -22.53
C PRO A 122 -4.98 -24.11 -21.18
N ASP A 123 -3.66 -24.06 -20.96
CA ASP A 123 -3.05 -24.49 -19.70
C ASP A 123 -3.21 -23.49 -18.56
N PHE A 124 -3.61 -22.23 -18.82
CA PHE A 124 -3.71 -21.17 -17.82
C PHE A 124 -4.64 -21.53 -16.66
N PRO A 125 -5.90 -22.01 -16.87
CA PRO A 125 -6.77 -22.39 -15.76
C PRO A 125 -6.20 -23.51 -14.87
N LYS A 126 -5.41 -24.39 -15.46
CA LYS A 126 -4.76 -25.51 -14.78
C LYS A 126 -3.54 -25.07 -13.96
N ILE A 127 -2.68 -24.21 -14.51
CA ILE A 127 -1.54 -23.60 -13.81
C ILE A 127 -2.03 -22.92 -12.54
N PHE A 128 -3.05 -22.08 -12.65
CA PHE A 128 -3.61 -21.31 -11.54
C PHE A 128 -4.60 -22.09 -10.67
N SER A 129 -4.85 -23.37 -10.98
CA SER A 129 -5.79 -24.21 -10.22
C SER A 129 -7.13 -23.51 -9.99
N LEU A 130 -7.69 -22.89 -11.05
CA LEU A 130 -8.95 -22.17 -10.95
C LEU A 130 -10.04 -23.14 -10.53
N ARG A 131 -10.78 -22.84 -9.48
CA ARG A 131 -11.87 -23.71 -9.02
C ARG A 131 -13.03 -23.66 -10.03
N MET A 132 -13.12 -24.64 -10.92
CA MET A 132 -14.25 -24.75 -11.86
C MET A 132 -15.52 -25.14 -11.12
N ILE A 133 -16.58 -24.34 -11.28
CA ILE A 133 -17.96 -24.64 -10.80
C ILE A 133 -18.70 -25.44 -11.84
N ARG A 134 -18.45 -25.13 -13.12
CA ARG A 134 -18.99 -25.82 -14.30
C ARG A 134 -17.88 -25.97 -15.33
N GLY A 135 -17.96 -27.03 -16.14
CA GLY A 135 -16.92 -27.37 -17.13
C GLY A 135 -15.67 -27.99 -16.46
N SER A 136 -14.60 -28.15 -17.23
CA SER A 136 -13.33 -28.72 -16.77
C SER A 136 -12.14 -27.91 -17.30
N HIS A 137 -11.00 -28.00 -16.62
CA HIS A 137 -9.76 -27.33 -17.04
C HIS A 137 -9.28 -27.76 -18.43
N ASP A 138 -9.47 -29.06 -18.77
CA ASP A 138 -8.85 -29.65 -19.96
C ASP A 138 -9.50 -29.19 -21.25
N ASN A 139 -10.81 -28.81 -21.21
CA ASN A 139 -11.58 -28.42 -22.40
C ASN A 139 -12.06 -26.97 -22.39
N ALA A 140 -11.62 -26.20 -21.40
CA ALA A 140 -12.20 -24.88 -21.16
C ALA A 140 -11.89 -23.85 -22.27
N LEU A 141 -10.71 -23.92 -22.92
CA LEU A 141 -10.23 -22.92 -23.88
C LEU A 141 -9.60 -23.54 -25.15
N ASN A 142 -10.02 -24.74 -25.51
CA ASN A 142 -9.44 -25.46 -26.66
C ASN A 142 -9.91 -24.94 -28.01
N GLU A 143 -11.11 -24.40 -28.09
CA GLU A 143 -11.69 -23.88 -29.33
C GLU A 143 -11.57 -22.34 -29.39
N PRO A 144 -11.40 -21.75 -30.60
CA PRO A 144 -11.32 -20.29 -30.74
C PRO A 144 -12.57 -19.53 -30.26
N THR A 145 -13.71 -20.23 -30.14
CA THR A 145 -14.99 -19.67 -29.68
C THR A 145 -15.22 -19.89 -28.17
N SER A 146 -14.34 -20.58 -27.49
CA SER A 146 -14.51 -20.89 -26.06
C SER A 146 -14.43 -19.64 -25.21
N VAL A 147 -15.34 -19.51 -24.24
CA VAL A 147 -15.30 -18.42 -23.23
C VAL A 147 -15.48 -19.02 -21.83
N VAL A 148 -14.60 -18.67 -20.92
CA VAL A 148 -14.70 -19.07 -19.51
C VAL A 148 -14.98 -17.84 -18.66
N ILE A 149 -16.04 -17.88 -17.87
CA ILE A 149 -16.52 -16.73 -17.10
C ILE A 149 -16.48 -17.01 -15.61
N SER A 150 -16.39 -15.96 -14.81
CA SER A 150 -16.48 -16.07 -13.35
C SER A 150 -17.93 -16.31 -12.89
N GLU A 151 -18.11 -16.81 -11.67
CA GLU A 151 -19.41 -17.06 -11.06
C GLU A 151 -20.28 -15.80 -11.03
N SER A 152 -19.70 -14.66 -10.67
CA SER A 152 -20.41 -13.37 -10.63
C SER A 152 -20.86 -12.92 -12.01
N VAL A 153 -20.07 -13.14 -13.05
CA VAL A 153 -20.45 -12.85 -14.45
C VAL A 153 -21.56 -13.79 -14.92
N ALA A 154 -21.44 -15.09 -14.62
CA ALA A 154 -22.48 -16.06 -14.94
C ALA A 154 -23.83 -15.67 -14.31
N LYS A 155 -23.81 -15.30 -13.04
CA LYS A 155 -24.99 -14.86 -12.30
C LYS A 155 -25.58 -13.56 -12.84
N SER A 156 -24.74 -12.64 -13.31
CA SER A 156 -25.18 -11.36 -13.87
C SER A 156 -25.94 -11.50 -15.18
N PHE A 157 -25.60 -12.51 -16.03
CA PHE A 157 -26.24 -12.76 -17.32
C PHE A 157 -27.36 -13.77 -17.27
N PHE A 158 -27.22 -14.82 -16.46
CA PHE A 158 -28.09 -16.00 -16.51
C PHE A 158 -28.85 -16.24 -15.19
N GLY A 159 -28.58 -15.48 -14.13
CA GLY A 159 -29.18 -15.72 -12.83
C GLY A 159 -28.82 -17.11 -12.30
N ASP A 160 -29.82 -17.94 -12.06
CA ASP A 160 -29.64 -19.31 -11.57
C ASP A 160 -29.64 -20.37 -12.70
N GLU A 161 -29.79 -19.95 -13.96
CA GLU A 161 -29.75 -20.87 -15.11
C GLU A 161 -28.32 -21.34 -15.40
N ASP A 162 -28.18 -22.58 -15.88
CA ASP A 162 -26.87 -23.11 -16.29
C ASP A 162 -26.35 -22.35 -17.54
N PRO A 163 -25.18 -21.67 -17.43
CA PRO A 163 -24.61 -20.92 -18.53
C PRO A 163 -23.85 -21.78 -19.55
N LEU A 164 -23.54 -23.06 -19.25
CA LEU A 164 -22.74 -23.89 -20.13
C LEU A 164 -23.42 -24.04 -21.52
N ASN A 165 -22.59 -23.99 -22.55
CA ASN A 165 -22.96 -24.08 -23.93
C ASN A 165 -23.86 -22.94 -24.45
N LYS A 166 -24.19 -21.94 -23.64
CA LYS A 166 -24.91 -20.76 -24.12
C LYS A 166 -23.96 -19.82 -24.89
N THR A 167 -24.51 -19.10 -25.83
CA THR A 167 -23.78 -18.13 -26.66
C THR A 167 -23.64 -16.82 -25.91
N ILE A 168 -22.46 -16.22 -25.99
CA ILE A 168 -22.13 -14.88 -25.53
C ILE A 168 -21.42 -14.15 -26.67
N VAL A 169 -21.85 -12.94 -26.95
CA VAL A 169 -21.16 -12.08 -27.94
C VAL A 169 -20.18 -11.18 -27.18
N PHE A 170 -18.94 -11.10 -27.60
CA PHE A 170 -17.98 -10.21 -27.02
C PHE A 170 -17.31 -9.32 -28.06
N ASP A 171 -16.92 -8.12 -27.62
CA ASP A 171 -16.36 -7.04 -28.45
C ASP A 171 -17.18 -6.77 -29.73
N ASN A 172 -18.51 -6.91 -29.66
CA ASN A 172 -19.57 -6.68 -30.60
C ASN A 172 -19.72 -7.71 -31.74
N ASP A 173 -18.65 -8.42 -32.14
CA ASP A 173 -18.67 -9.23 -33.38
C ASP A 173 -18.34 -10.71 -33.14
N VAL A 174 -17.71 -11.05 -32.02
CA VAL A 174 -17.24 -12.40 -31.81
C VAL A 174 -18.27 -13.24 -31.05
N ASN A 175 -18.84 -14.23 -31.72
CA ASN A 175 -19.70 -15.19 -31.07
C ASN A 175 -18.88 -16.23 -30.31
N GLY A 176 -18.98 -16.20 -29.02
CA GLY A 176 -18.37 -17.17 -28.12
C GLY A 176 -19.38 -18.14 -27.53
N LYS A 177 -18.89 -19.30 -27.10
CA LYS A 177 -19.65 -20.33 -26.39
C LYS A 177 -19.07 -20.47 -24.99
N ILE A 178 -19.92 -20.40 -23.97
CA ILE A 178 -19.47 -20.57 -22.58
C ILE A 178 -19.12 -22.05 -22.36
N THR A 179 -17.85 -22.31 -22.13
CA THR A 179 -17.27 -23.65 -21.93
C THR A 179 -16.92 -23.96 -20.49
N GLY A 180 -16.92 -22.94 -19.63
CA GLY A 180 -16.64 -23.11 -18.24
C GLY A 180 -17.03 -21.92 -17.36
N VAL A 181 -17.26 -22.22 -16.09
CA VAL A 181 -17.49 -21.22 -15.04
C VAL A 181 -16.54 -21.49 -13.89
N PHE A 182 -15.75 -20.52 -13.51
CA PHE A 182 -14.85 -20.59 -12.35
C PHE A 182 -15.38 -19.74 -11.19
N ALA A 183 -15.07 -20.17 -9.96
CA ALA A 183 -15.40 -19.41 -8.75
C ALA A 183 -14.67 -18.05 -8.74
N ASP A 184 -15.35 -17.00 -8.27
CA ASP A 184 -14.71 -15.70 -8.14
C ASP A 184 -13.42 -15.78 -7.34
N LEU A 185 -12.38 -15.12 -7.82
CA LEU A 185 -11.08 -15.12 -7.16
C LEU A 185 -11.11 -14.18 -5.94
N PRO A 186 -10.47 -14.57 -4.85
CA PRO A 186 -10.43 -13.74 -3.66
C PRO A 186 -9.59 -12.47 -3.91
N ARG A 187 -9.91 -11.39 -3.19
CA ARG A 187 -9.23 -10.09 -3.36
C ARG A 187 -7.73 -10.11 -3.07
N ASN A 188 -7.26 -11.09 -2.32
CA ASN A 188 -5.83 -11.33 -2.07
C ASN A 188 -5.19 -12.24 -3.12
N SER A 189 -5.68 -12.18 -4.37
CA SER A 189 -5.05 -12.76 -5.55
C SER A 189 -4.68 -11.67 -6.55
N GLU A 190 -3.54 -11.80 -7.20
CA GLU A 190 -3.07 -10.90 -8.28
C GLU A 190 -4.02 -10.94 -9.48
N LEU A 191 -4.71 -12.06 -9.67
CA LEU A 191 -5.69 -12.25 -10.76
C LEU A 191 -7.12 -11.90 -10.32
N SER A 192 -7.32 -11.26 -9.16
CA SER A 192 -8.66 -10.97 -8.63
C SER A 192 -9.52 -10.06 -9.53
N GLY A 193 -8.89 -9.29 -10.43
CA GLY A 193 -9.56 -8.47 -11.44
C GLY A 193 -10.16 -9.30 -12.57
N VAL A 194 -9.52 -10.41 -12.92
CA VAL A 194 -9.89 -11.21 -14.09
C VAL A 194 -11.24 -11.91 -13.88
N GLN A 195 -12.20 -11.57 -14.71
CA GLN A 195 -13.56 -12.14 -14.65
C GLN A 195 -13.90 -13.00 -15.86
N VAL A 196 -13.19 -12.84 -16.96
CA VAL A 196 -13.40 -13.59 -18.19
C VAL A 196 -12.07 -14.04 -18.78
N LEU A 197 -12.01 -15.29 -19.24
CA LEU A 197 -10.87 -15.82 -19.96
C LEU A 197 -11.29 -16.12 -21.39
N LEU A 198 -10.52 -15.61 -22.34
CA LEU A 198 -10.71 -15.74 -23.77
C LEU A 198 -9.57 -16.59 -24.38
N PRO A 199 -9.83 -17.33 -25.48
CA PRO A 199 -8.84 -18.24 -26.05
C PRO A 199 -7.69 -17.49 -26.74
N TRP A 200 -6.48 -17.89 -26.46
CA TRP A 200 -5.27 -17.36 -27.08
C TRP A 200 -5.27 -17.49 -28.61
N SER A 201 -5.86 -18.56 -29.15
CA SER A 201 -6.00 -18.79 -30.59
C SER A 201 -6.76 -17.68 -31.31
N LEU A 202 -7.71 -17.03 -30.63
CA LEU A 202 -8.41 -15.87 -31.17
C LEU A 202 -7.51 -14.62 -31.15
N PHE A 203 -6.74 -14.43 -30.08
CA PHE A 203 -5.81 -13.31 -29.97
C PHE A 203 -4.73 -13.35 -31.08
N LEU A 204 -4.27 -14.57 -31.42
CA LEU A 204 -3.34 -14.78 -32.54
C LEU A 204 -3.88 -14.40 -33.90
N GLN A 205 -5.21 -14.17 -34.05
CA GLN A 205 -5.77 -13.74 -35.31
C GLN A 205 -5.56 -12.24 -35.60
N GLN A 206 -5.27 -11.46 -34.56
CA GLN A 206 -4.96 -10.05 -34.71
C GLN A 206 -3.61 -9.86 -35.43
N ASP A 207 -3.54 -8.98 -36.44
CA ASP A 207 -2.36 -8.85 -37.30
C ASP A 207 -1.08 -8.47 -36.57
N TRP A 208 -1.17 -7.56 -35.58
CA TRP A 208 -0.02 -7.18 -34.78
C TRP A 208 0.52 -8.33 -33.90
N VAL A 209 -0.37 -9.24 -33.44
CA VAL A 209 0.03 -10.42 -32.68
C VAL A 209 0.66 -11.47 -33.59
N LYS A 210 0.11 -11.68 -34.82
CA LYS A 210 0.72 -12.55 -35.84
C LYS A 210 2.13 -12.10 -36.17
N ASN A 211 2.32 -10.80 -36.37
CA ASN A 211 3.63 -10.20 -36.68
C ASN A 211 4.63 -10.31 -35.50
N SER A 212 4.14 -10.57 -34.30
CA SER A 212 4.96 -10.73 -33.10
C SER A 212 5.48 -12.17 -32.89
N VAL A 213 4.95 -13.15 -33.62
CA VAL A 213 5.28 -14.59 -33.42
C VAL A 213 6.78 -14.88 -33.57
N THR A 214 7.48 -14.16 -34.42
CA THR A 214 8.92 -14.31 -34.65
C THR A 214 9.74 -13.11 -34.15
N ASN A 215 9.08 -12.09 -33.61
CA ASN A 215 9.73 -10.84 -33.25
C ASN A 215 10.19 -10.86 -31.78
N TRP A 216 11.49 -11.01 -31.56
CA TRP A 216 12.14 -10.96 -30.24
C TRP A 216 12.25 -9.56 -29.65
N GLY A 217 12.11 -8.52 -30.43
CA GLY A 217 12.11 -7.13 -29.98
C GLY A 217 10.74 -6.69 -29.39
N ASN A 218 9.66 -7.43 -29.66
CA ASN A 218 8.32 -7.06 -29.19
C ASN A 218 7.97 -7.71 -27.85
N ASN A 219 8.23 -6.99 -26.76
CA ASN A 219 7.87 -7.39 -25.39
C ASN A 219 6.47 -6.88 -25.03
N SER A 220 5.41 -7.61 -25.42
CA SER A 220 4.01 -7.21 -25.22
C SER A 220 3.15 -8.27 -24.52
N PHE A 221 3.71 -9.40 -24.15
CA PHE A 221 2.98 -10.57 -23.67
C PHE A 221 3.48 -11.00 -22.29
N GLN A 222 2.65 -11.78 -21.59
CA GLN A 222 3.03 -12.38 -20.31
C GLN A 222 3.20 -13.90 -20.48
N LEU A 223 4.14 -14.49 -19.75
CA LEU A 223 4.35 -15.94 -19.74
C LEU A 223 4.37 -16.45 -18.30
N PHE A 224 3.37 -17.24 -17.99
CA PHE A 224 3.22 -17.94 -16.71
C PHE A 224 3.67 -19.38 -16.84
N THR A 225 4.34 -19.88 -15.83
CA THR A 225 4.91 -21.22 -15.82
C THR A 225 4.62 -21.93 -14.51
N GLN A 226 4.43 -23.24 -14.60
CA GLN A 226 4.53 -24.14 -13.47
C GLN A 226 5.79 -24.97 -13.63
N ILE A 227 6.73 -24.90 -12.68
CA ILE A 227 7.96 -25.68 -12.72
C ILE A 227 7.69 -27.15 -12.35
N SER A 228 8.53 -28.04 -12.84
CA SER A 228 8.49 -29.47 -12.50
C SER A 228 8.78 -29.70 -11.00
N ASP A 229 8.22 -30.77 -10.43
CA ASP A 229 8.25 -31.01 -8.98
C ASP A 229 9.67 -31.08 -8.37
N ASN A 230 10.67 -31.51 -9.15
CA ASN A 230 12.07 -31.59 -8.73
C ASN A 230 12.93 -30.38 -9.14
N ALA A 231 12.32 -29.36 -9.75
CA ALA A 231 13.01 -28.19 -10.24
C ALA A 231 13.07 -27.07 -9.18
N LYS A 232 14.11 -26.23 -9.28
CA LYS A 232 14.27 -25.04 -8.43
C LYS A 232 14.30 -23.80 -9.31
N PHE A 233 13.61 -22.74 -8.90
CA PHE A 233 13.52 -21.48 -9.64
C PHE A 233 14.90 -20.89 -9.97
N GLU A 234 15.83 -20.93 -9.02
CA GLU A 234 17.18 -20.39 -9.20
C GLU A 234 17.98 -21.16 -10.27
N ARG A 235 17.84 -22.50 -10.30
CA ARG A 235 18.50 -23.35 -11.30
C ARG A 235 17.95 -23.09 -12.70
N ILE A 236 16.63 -22.97 -12.83
CA ILE A 236 16.01 -22.70 -14.13
C ILE A 236 16.40 -21.29 -14.58
N THR A 237 16.33 -20.29 -13.69
CA THR A 237 16.75 -18.92 -14.00
C THR A 237 18.18 -18.88 -14.55
N SER A 238 19.13 -19.60 -13.94
CA SER A 238 20.51 -19.64 -14.45
C SER A 238 20.63 -20.27 -15.83
N LYS A 239 19.75 -21.22 -16.20
CA LYS A 239 19.75 -21.84 -17.53
C LYS A 239 19.16 -20.97 -18.62
N ILE A 240 18.11 -20.21 -18.30
CA ILE A 240 17.34 -19.41 -19.26
C ILE A 240 17.85 -17.98 -19.38
N LYS A 241 18.74 -17.56 -18.49
CA LYS A 241 19.15 -16.17 -18.33
C LYS A 241 19.50 -15.48 -19.66
N ASP A 242 20.38 -16.07 -20.44
CA ASP A 242 21.01 -15.43 -21.59
C ASP A 242 20.40 -15.86 -22.95
N ILE A 243 19.23 -16.55 -22.93
CA ILE A 243 18.57 -17.07 -24.15
C ILE A 243 18.30 -15.94 -25.16
N GLY A 244 17.86 -14.79 -24.66
CA GLY A 244 17.46 -13.67 -25.52
C GLY A 244 18.62 -12.96 -26.22
N GLU A 245 19.83 -13.04 -25.66
CA GLU A 245 21.00 -12.35 -26.21
C GLU A 245 21.33 -12.82 -27.65
N LYS A 246 21.08 -14.10 -27.95
CA LYS A 246 21.23 -14.67 -29.29
C LYS A 246 20.34 -14.01 -30.35
N TYR A 247 19.13 -13.60 -29.92
CA TYR A 247 18.10 -13.11 -30.84
C TYR A 247 17.94 -11.60 -30.85
N TYR A 248 18.26 -10.94 -29.71
CA TYR A 248 18.18 -9.49 -29.56
C TYR A 248 19.34 -8.95 -28.72
N PRO A 249 20.60 -9.00 -29.26
CA PRO A 249 21.81 -8.68 -28.48
C PRO A 249 21.90 -7.20 -28.08
N GLN A 250 21.14 -6.31 -28.73
CA GLN A 250 21.18 -4.86 -28.48
C GLN A 250 20.83 -4.50 -27.04
N SER A 251 19.75 -5.06 -26.48
CA SER A 251 19.30 -4.77 -25.11
C SER A 251 19.79 -5.79 -24.09
N LYS A 252 20.57 -6.81 -24.49
CA LYS A 252 21.11 -7.88 -23.63
C LYS A 252 20.04 -8.45 -22.68
N PRO A 253 18.96 -9.04 -23.21
CA PRO A 253 17.86 -9.48 -22.38
C PRO A 253 18.24 -10.66 -21.51
N GLU A 254 18.12 -10.51 -20.20
CA GLU A 254 18.33 -11.56 -19.20
C GLU A 254 16.97 -12.01 -18.65
N TYR A 255 16.56 -13.25 -18.94
CA TYR A 255 15.30 -13.81 -18.45
C TYR A 255 15.47 -14.46 -17.08
N PHE A 256 14.46 -14.33 -16.23
CA PHE A 256 14.44 -14.96 -14.94
C PHE A 256 13.02 -15.31 -14.49
N LEU A 257 12.91 -16.29 -13.58
CA LEU A 257 11.64 -16.66 -12.97
C LEU A 257 11.40 -15.87 -11.70
N GLN A 258 10.25 -15.17 -11.64
CA GLN A 258 9.75 -14.60 -10.40
C GLN A 258 8.68 -15.53 -9.80
N PRO A 259 8.96 -16.22 -8.68
CA PRO A 259 7.97 -17.09 -8.02
C PRO A 259 6.73 -16.32 -7.59
N MET A 260 5.55 -16.93 -7.68
CA MET A 260 4.25 -16.33 -7.37
C MET A 260 4.20 -15.74 -5.96
N LYS A 261 4.90 -16.35 -5.00
CA LYS A 261 5.04 -15.85 -3.62
C LYS A 261 5.68 -14.46 -3.52
N LYS A 262 6.37 -14.00 -4.57
CA LYS A 262 7.07 -12.71 -4.59
C LYS A 262 6.33 -11.64 -5.38
N TRP A 263 5.29 -11.94 -6.16
CA TRP A 263 4.65 -10.98 -7.05
C TRP A 263 4.13 -9.76 -6.29
N HIS A 264 3.35 -10.00 -5.25
CA HIS A 264 2.72 -8.93 -4.48
C HIS A 264 3.69 -8.13 -3.61
N LEU A 265 4.57 -8.83 -2.89
CA LEU A 265 5.41 -8.20 -1.86
C LEU A 265 6.76 -7.69 -2.38
N TYR A 266 7.25 -8.25 -3.49
CA TYR A 266 8.58 -7.97 -4.04
C TYR A 266 8.47 -7.55 -5.51
N SER A 267 7.61 -6.55 -5.78
CA SER A 267 7.29 -6.07 -7.13
C SER A 267 8.22 -4.98 -7.65
N GLU A 268 9.02 -4.35 -6.82
CA GLU A 268 9.90 -3.25 -7.20
C GLU A 268 11.30 -3.75 -7.58
N PHE A 269 11.82 -3.22 -8.70
CA PHE A 269 13.15 -3.52 -9.19
C PHE A 269 13.93 -2.23 -9.45
N LYS A 270 15.23 -2.25 -9.17
CA LYS A 270 16.17 -1.17 -9.49
C LYS A 270 17.45 -1.78 -10.11
N ASN A 271 17.80 -1.34 -11.28
CA ASN A 271 18.99 -1.84 -12.02
C ASN A 271 19.02 -3.38 -12.07
N GLY A 272 17.93 -4.02 -12.48
CA GLY A 272 17.83 -5.46 -12.65
C GLY A 272 17.72 -6.27 -11.34
N LYS A 273 17.75 -5.62 -10.17
CA LYS A 273 17.70 -6.29 -8.86
C LYS A 273 16.42 -5.94 -8.13
N ASN A 274 15.87 -6.93 -7.43
CA ASN A 274 14.70 -6.70 -6.59
C ASN A 274 15.04 -5.70 -5.47
N ALA A 275 14.29 -4.60 -5.40
CA ALA A 275 14.43 -3.52 -4.43
C ALA A 275 13.38 -3.57 -3.31
N GLY A 276 12.55 -4.62 -3.29
CA GLY A 276 11.46 -4.77 -2.33
C GLY A 276 10.10 -4.52 -2.94
N GLY A 277 9.34 -3.59 -2.38
CA GLY A 277 7.95 -3.27 -2.70
C GLY A 277 7.10 -3.25 -1.43
N LYS A 278 5.89 -3.81 -1.47
CA LYS A 278 4.96 -3.83 -0.33
C LYS A 278 5.50 -4.52 0.93
N ILE A 279 6.51 -5.39 0.81
CA ILE A 279 7.19 -6.01 1.96
C ILE A 279 7.76 -4.95 2.93
N THR A 280 8.18 -3.80 2.43
CA THR A 280 8.69 -2.69 3.24
C THR A 280 7.62 -2.18 4.22
N PHE A 281 6.37 -2.09 3.76
CA PHE A 281 5.24 -1.68 4.61
C PHE A 281 4.86 -2.77 5.63
N VAL A 282 4.97 -4.05 5.26
CA VAL A 282 4.75 -5.17 6.18
C VAL A 282 5.73 -5.09 7.35
N TRP A 283 7.02 -4.86 7.09
CA TRP A 283 8.02 -4.65 8.13
C TRP A 283 7.77 -3.39 8.94
N LEU A 284 7.47 -2.27 8.28
CA LEU A 284 7.20 -1.00 8.96
C LEU A 284 6.04 -1.14 9.95
N PHE A 285 4.90 -1.66 9.52
CA PHE A 285 3.73 -1.82 10.39
C PHE A 285 3.94 -2.91 11.45
N GLY A 286 4.69 -3.97 11.14
CA GLY A 286 5.09 -4.97 12.13
C GLY A 286 5.90 -4.36 13.27
N ILE A 287 6.87 -3.53 12.95
CA ILE A 287 7.68 -2.79 13.93
C ILE A 287 6.82 -1.81 14.74
N ILE A 288 5.93 -1.07 14.07
CA ILE A 288 4.98 -0.16 14.75
C ILE A 288 4.08 -0.93 15.70
N GLY A 289 3.51 -2.06 15.29
CA GLY A 289 2.67 -2.91 16.14
C GLY A 289 3.41 -3.42 17.37
N LEU A 290 4.65 -3.84 17.19
CA LEU A 290 5.52 -4.27 18.29
C LEU A 290 5.81 -3.13 19.26
N PHE A 291 6.14 -1.94 18.77
CA PHE A 291 6.37 -0.77 19.61
C PHE A 291 5.12 -0.37 20.39
N ILE A 292 3.95 -0.40 19.77
CA ILE A 292 2.68 -0.07 20.46
C ILE A 292 2.38 -1.08 21.56
N LEU A 293 2.63 -2.36 21.32
CA LEU A 293 2.52 -3.39 22.35
C LEU A 293 3.50 -3.14 23.51
N PHE A 294 4.75 -2.79 23.20
CA PHE A 294 5.73 -2.41 24.22
C PHE A 294 5.29 -1.18 25.01
N LEU A 295 4.74 -0.16 24.35
CA LEU A 295 4.20 1.04 25.02
C LEU A 295 3.08 0.67 26.01
N ALA A 296 2.17 -0.24 25.63
CA ALA A 296 1.13 -0.73 26.50
C ALA A 296 1.70 -1.53 27.70
N CYS A 297 2.70 -2.38 27.46
CA CYS A 297 3.41 -3.10 28.54
C CYS A 297 4.17 -2.16 29.48
N ILE A 298 4.85 -1.14 28.93
CA ILE A 298 5.55 -0.12 29.72
C ILE A 298 4.55 0.65 30.58
N ASN A 299 3.40 1.01 30.03
CA ASN A 299 2.34 1.68 30.79
C ASN A 299 1.87 0.81 31.96
N PHE A 300 1.59 -0.47 31.72
CA PHE A 300 1.23 -1.41 32.77
C PHE A 300 2.32 -1.53 33.84
N MET A 301 3.59 -1.67 33.43
CA MET A 301 4.74 -1.74 34.35
C MET A 301 4.84 -0.49 35.23
N ASN A 302 4.71 0.70 34.64
CA ASN A 302 4.76 1.97 35.35
C ASN A 302 3.66 2.07 36.41
N LEU A 303 2.41 1.73 36.04
CA LEU A 303 1.28 1.80 36.95
C LEU A 303 1.33 0.73 38.04
N SER A 304 1.72 -0.49 37.72
CA SER A 304 1.87 -1.59 38.69
C SER A 304 2.99 -1.30 39.69
N THR A 305 4.10 -0.73 39.20
CA THR A 305 5.25 -0.38 40.06
C THR A 305 4.97 0.84 40.95
N ALA A 306 4.27 1.84 40.44
CA ALA A 306 3.86 3.00 41.21
C ALA A 306 3.09 2.57 42.47
N ARG A 307 2.23 1.59 42.36
CA ARG A 307 1.46 1.06 43.49
C ARG A 307 2.22 0.16 44.43
N SER A 308 3.42 -0.27 44.04
CA SER A 308 4.25 -1.20 44.80
C SER A 308 4.58 -0.71 46.21
N GLU A 309 4.70 0.61 46.41
CA GLU A 309 4.97 1.21 47.72
C GLU A 309 3.85 0.96 48.73
N LYS A 310 2.58 1.02 48.27
CA LYS A 310 1.42 0.64 49.14
C LYS A 310 1.41 -0.85 49.48
N ARG A 311 1.94 -1.71 48.61
CA ARG A 311 2.02 -3.17 48.83
C ARG A 311 3.30 -3.61 49.55
N ALA A 312 4.27 -2.71 49.74
CA ALA A 312 5.54 -3.03 50.40
C ALA A 312 5.29 -3.62 51.80
N LYS A 313 4.37 -3.04 52.55
CA LYS A 313 3.97 -3.52 53.91
C LYS A 313 3.40 -4.93 53.85
N GLU A 314 2.50 -5.23 52.90
CA GLU A 314 1.94 -6.56 52.66
C GLU A 314 3.01 -7.59 52.31
N VAL A 315 3.91 -7.25 51.41
CA VAL A 315 5.05 -8.11 51.02
C VAL A 315 5.97 -8.34 52.19
N GLY A 316 6.23 -7.27 52.98
CA GLY A 316 7.02 -7.36 54.19
C GLY A 316 6.45 -8.31 55.20
N ILE A 317 5.15 -8.25 55.48
CA ILE A 317 4.45 -9.15 56.42
C ILE A 317 4.54 -10.59 55.89
N ARG A 318 4.25 -10.85 54.63
CA ARG A 318 4.30 -12.20 54.02
C ARG A 318 5.69 -12.82 54.07
N LYS A 319 6.72 -12.03 53.84
CA LYS A 319 8.12 -12.50 54.00
C LYS A 319 8.46 -12.79 55.48
N ALA A 320 7.98 -11.97 56.39
CA ALA A 320 8.16 -12.19 57.82
C ALA A 320 7.43 -13.44 58.32
N THR A 321 6.32 -13.81 57.73
CA THR A 321 5.56 -15.05 57.96
C THR A 321 6.06 -16.25 57.15
N GLY A 322 7.20 -16.17 56.47
CA GLY A 322 7.89 -17.32 55.86
C GLY A 322 7.75 -17.45 54.35
N SER A 323 7.11 -16.52 53.64
CA SER A 323 7.00 -16.62 52.17
C SER A 323 8.36 -16.40 51.48
N VAL A 324 8.75 -17.34 50.65
CA VAL A 324 9.98 -17.25 49.84
C VAL A 324 9.81 -16.34 48.61
N ARG A 325 10.93 -15.78 48.13
CA ARG A 325 10.94 -14.84 47.00
C ARG A 325 10.25 -15.41 45.76
N GLY A 326 10.50 -16.71 45.45
CA GLY A 326 9.90 -17.35 44.29
C GLY A 326 8.37 -17.41 44.33
N GLN A 327 7.78 -17.64 45.49
CA GLN A 327 6.32 -17.67 45.64
C GLN A 327 5.69 -16.30 45.35
N LEU A 328 6.36 -15.20 45.77
CA LEU A 328 5.93 -13.84 45.49
C LEU A 328 6.04 -13.49 44.02
N VAL A 329 7.14 -13.93 43.37
CA VAL A 329 7.31 -13.74 41.90
C VAL A 329 6.19 -14.43 41.15
N ILE A 330 5.90 -15.69 41.44
CA ILE A 330 4.81 -16.46 40.80
C ILE A 330 3.46 -15.78 41.04
N GLN A 331 3.20 -15.30 42.28
CA GLN A 331 1.96 -14.57 42.56
C GLN A 331 1.81 -13.31 41.71
N PHE A 332 2.87 -12.48 41.60
CA PHE A 332 2.81 -11.25 40.77
C PHE A 332 2.66 -11.55 39.29
N PHE A 333 3.28 -12.62 38.80
CA PHE A 333 3.05 -13.06 37.43
C PHE A 333 1.60 -13.56 37.24
N ALA A 334 1.01 -14.29 38.20
CA ALA A 334 -0.39 -14.69 38.13
C ALA A 334 -1.33 -13.46 38.11
N GLU A 335 -1.05 -12.41 38.89
CA GLU A 335 -1.79 -11.15 38.83
C GLU A 335 -1.67 -10.48 37.46
N SER A 336 -0.45 -10.40 36.90
CA SER A 336 -0.21 -9.81 35.58
C SER A 336 -0.91 -10.62 34.48
N LEU A 337 -0.80 -11.94 34.49
CA LEU A 337 -1.48 -12.83 33.53
C LEU A 337 -2.99 -12.73 33.61
N SER A 338 -3.58 -12.62 34.83
CA SER A 338 -5.02 -12.41 34.97
C SER A 338 -5.47 -11.07 34.36
N THR A 339 -4.69 -10.01 34.54
CA THR A 339 -4.95 -8.70 33.93
C THR A 339 -4.80 -8.75 32.41
N THR A 340 -3.75 -9.40 31.92
CA THR A 340 -3.49 -9.54 30.48
C THR A 340 -4.55 -10.39 29.79
N MET A 341 -5.03 -11.47 30.45
CA MET A 341 -6.14 -12.29 29.94
C MET A 341 -7.43 -11.49 29.83
N SER A 342 -7.75 -10.67 30.84
CA SER A 342 -8.91 -9.77 30.79
C SER A 342 -8.74 -8.73 29.69
N ALA A 343 -7.53 -8.20 29.50
CA ALA A 343 -7.20 -7.27 28.43
C ALA A 343 -7.29 -7.93 27.04
N PHE A 344 -6.88 -9.18 26.90
CA PHE A 344 -6.98 -9.93 25.65
C PHE A 344 -8.45 -10.13 25.24
N ILE A 345 -9.31 -10.54 26.17
CA ILE A 345 -10.76 -10.68 25.89
C ILE A 345 -11.35 -9.34 25.44
N LEU A 346 -11.03 -8.26 26.17
CA LEU A 346 -11.48 -6.92 25.79
C LEU A 346 -10.90 -6.47 24.45
N SER A 347 -9.64 -6.82 24.16
CA SER A 347 -8.99 -6.49 22.88
C SER A 347 -9.66 -7.16 21.68
N LEU A 348 -10.08 -8.41 21.80
CA LEU A 348 -10.84 -9.11 20.76
C LEU A 348 -12.19 -8.42 20.49
N PHE A 349 -12.86 -7.95 21.54
CA PHE A 349 -14.09 -7.16 21.38
C PHE A 349 -13.81 -5.83 20.66
N LEU A 350 -12.75 -5.11 21.05
CA LEU A 350 -12.34 -3.86 20.40
C LEU A 350 -11.94 -4.08 18.95
N VAL A 351 -11.23 -5.17 18.66
CA VAL A 351 -10.86 -5.57 17.28
C VAL A 351 -12.10 -5.79 16.44
N GLN A 352 -13.06 -6.60 16.93
CA GLN A 352 -14.29 -6.89 16.20
C GLN A 352 -15.10 -5.63 15.90
N LEU A 353 -15.16 -4.68 16.85
CA LEU A 353 -15.86 -3.41 16.69
C LEU A 353 -15.17 -2.47 15.70
N SER A 354 -13.84 -2.41 15.71
CA SER A 354 -13.06 -1.50 14.87
C SER A 354 -12.72 -2.08 13.48
N LEU A 355 -12.89 -3.38 13.29
CA LEU A 355 -12.49 -4.07 12.04
C LEU A 355 -13.20 -3.54 10.78
N PRO A 356 -14.51 -3.20 10.77
CA PRO A 356 -15.14 -2.60 9.60
C PRO A 356 -14.47 -1.28 9.20
N PHE A 357 -14.28 -0.37 10.16
CA PHE A 357 -13.57 0.89 9.92
C PHE A 357 -12.12 0.67 9.44
N PHE A 358 -11.43 -0.29 10.03
CA PHE A 358 -10.06 -0.61 9.64
C PHE A 358 -9.99 -1.23 8.23
N ASN A 359 -10.96 -2.05 7.85
CA ASN A 359 -11.11 -2.60 6.51
C ASN A 359 -11.30 -1.50 5.46
N ASP A 360 -12.17 -0.53 5.73
CA ASP A 360 -12.37 0.62 4.84
C ASP A 360 -11.09 1.45 4.70
N LEU A 361 -10.40 1.70 5.81
CA LEU A 361 -9.14 2.44 5.82
C LEU A 361 -8.04 1.72 5.04
N ALA A 362 -7.94 0.39 5.19
CA ALA A 362 -6.96 -0.46 4.54
C ALA A 362 -7.38 -0.90 3.12
N ASN A 363 -8.63 -0.65 2.71
CA ASN A 363 -9.28 -1.19 1.52
C ASN A 363 -9.16 -2.72 1.42
N LYS A 364 -9.51 -3.40 2.51
CA LYS A 364 -9.42 -4.85 2.68
C LYS A 364 -10.78 -5.44 3.12
N GLN A 365 -10.87 -6.76 3.13
CA GLN A 365 -12.02 -7.51 3.68
C GLN A 365 -11.55 -8.55 4.69
N MET A 366 -10.80 -8.09 5.67
CA MET A 366 -10.28 -8.95 6.72
C MET A 366 -11.38 -9.33 7.72
N SER A 367 -11.24 -10.53 8.26
CA SER A 367 -12.09 -11.03 9.35
C SER A 367 -11.24 -11.68 10.43
N VAL A 368 -11.76 -11.71 11.65
CA VAL A 368 -11.10 -12.47 12.73
C VAL A 368 -11.35 -13.95 12.48
N PRO A 369 -10.31 -14.79 12.39
CA PRO A 369 -10.44 -16.20 12.04
C PRO A 369 -10.87 -17.04 13.26
N TRP A 370 -12.10 -16.85 13.74
CA TRP A 370 -12.64 -17.47 14.95
C TRP A 370 -12.59 -19.01 14.93
N SER A 371 -12.77 -19.60 13.74
CA SER A 371 -12.78 -21.07 13.57
C SER A 371 -11.39 -21.69 13.44
N ASN A 372 -10.32 -20.87 13.40
CA ASN A 372 -8.96 -21.38 13.19
C ASN A 372 -8.28 -21.68 14.54
N PRO A 373 -7.94 -22.95 14.85
CA PRO A 373 -7.26 -23.31 16.10
C PRO A 373 -5.89 -22.62 16.28
N LEU A 374 -5.16 -22.37 15.17
CA LEU A 374 -3.87 -21.68 15.22
C LEU A 374 -4.00 -20.23 15.67
N PHE A 375 -5.11 -19.57 15.35
CA PHE A 375 -5.40 -18.22 15.86
C PHE A 375 -5.47 -18.21 17.38
N TRP A 376 -6.18 -19.17 17.97
CA TRP A 376 -6.32 -19.28 19.42
C TRP A 376 -5.01 -19.66 20.11
N LEU A 377 -4.24 -20.58 19.51
CA LEU A 377 -2.91 -20.93 20.01
C LEU A 377 -1.96 -19.72 19.99
N ALA A 378 -1.94 -18.98 18.88
CA ALA A 378 -1.19 -17.73 18.75
C ALA A 378 -1.67 -16.67 19.75
N GLY A 379 -3.00 -16.53 19.96
CA GLY A 379 -3.61 -15.63 20.94
C GLY A 379 -3.21 -15.96 22.38
N ILE A 380 -3.19 -17.23 22.75
CA ILE A 380 -2.70 -17.67 24.06
C ILE A 380 -1.22 -17.35 24.20
N GLY A 381 -0.39 -17.72 23.21
CA GLY A 381 1.04 -17.40 23.21
C GLY A 381 1.29 -15.89 23.32
N PHE A 382 0.56 -15.08 22.59
CA PHE A 382 0.60 -13.62 22.64
C PHE A 382 0.23 -13.08 24.02
N THR A 383 -0.82 -13.61 24.65
CA THR A 383 -1.27 -13.23 26.00
C THR A 383 -0.23 -13.60 27.04
N LEU A 384 0.36 -14.78 26.97
CA LEU A 384 1.43 -15.22 27.86
C LEU A 384 2.68 -14.34 27.69
N PHE A 385 3.12 -14.09 26.46
CA PHE A 385 4.24 -13.22 26.15
C PHE A 385 4.06 -11.80 26.70
N THR A 386 2.90 -11.20 26.45
CA THR A 386 2.56 -9.87 26.92
C THR A 386 2.50 -9.83 28.45
N GLY A 387 1.88 -10.83 29.10
CA GLY A 387 1.78 -10.92 30.54
C GLY A 387 3.13 -11.12 31.25
N LEU A 388 4.03 -11.89 30.65
CA LEU A 388 5.39 -12.07 31.15
C LEU A 388 6.21 -10.77 31.02
N ILE A 389 6.17 -10.10 29.90
CA ILE A 389 6.89 -8.83 29.70
C ILE A 389 6.33 -7.77 30.66
N ALA A 390 5.03 -7.55 30.65
CA ALA A 390 4.38 -6.54 31.48
C ALA A 390 4.56 -6.82 32.99
N GLY A 391 4.52 -8.10 33.39
CA GLY A 391 4.70 -8.53 34.77
C GLY A 391 6.13 -8.64 35.26
N SER A 392 7.12 -8.68 34.34
CA SER A 392 8.53 -8.96 34.70
C SER A 392 9.11 -7.97 35.71
N TYR A 393 9.06 -6.68 35.38
CA TYR A 393 9.62 -5.64 36.24
C TYR A 393 8.88 -5.52 37.59
N PRO A 394 7.54 -5.45 37.64
CA PRO A 394 6.81 -5.45 38.90
C PRO A 394 7.11 -6.68 39.78
N ALA A 395 7.16 -7.88 39.22
CA ALA A 395 7.41 -9.11 39.96
C ALA A 395 8.82 -9.14 40.59
N LEU A 396 9.82 -8.79 39.78
CA LEU A 396 11.21 -8.77 40.25
C LEU A 396 11.48 -7.64 41.27
N TYR A 397 10.91 -6.47 41.04
CA TYR A 397 11.07 -5.30 41.92
C TYR A 397 10.38 -5.51 43.28
N LEU A 398 9.11 -5.91 43.31
CA LEU A 398 8.34 -6.12 44.52
C LEU A 398 8.91 -7.27 45.38
N SER A 399 9.32 -8.35 44.73
CA SER A 399 9.88 -9.50 45.40
C SER A 399 11.26 -9.24 46.05
N SER A 400 11.96 -8.13 45.67
CA SER A 400 13.27 -7.78 46.22
C SER A 400 13.22 -7.03 47.56
N PHE A 401 12.03 -6.60 48.03
CA PHE A 401 11.92 -5.81 49.29
C PHE A 401 12.37 -6.57 50.50
N LYS A 402 13.18 -5.89 51.38
CA LYS A 402 13.64 -6.42 52.65
C LYS A 402 12.58 -6.19 53.73
N PRO A 403 12.14 -7.25 54.47
CA PRO A 403 11.04 -7.17 55.45
C PRO A 403 11.23 -6.06 56.51
N VAL A 404 12.40 -5.97 57.08
CA VAL A 404 12.70 -5.03 58.16
C VAL A 404 12.52 -3.56 57.76
N LYS A 405 12.94 -3.21 56.52
CA LYS A 405 12.77 -1.84 55.99
C LYS A 405 11.31 -1.55 55.62
N ALA A 406 10.57 -2.58 55.13
CA ALA A 406 9.17 -2.46 54.73
C ALA A 406 8.26 -2.26 55.95
N LEU A 407 8.55 -2.90 57.07
CA LEU A 407 7.73 -2.84 58.31
C LEU A 407 7.98 -1.59 59.15
N LYS A 408 9.24 -1.05 59.18
CA LYS A 408 9.59 0.17 59.96
C LYS A 408 9.04 1.48 59.33
N GLY A 409 8.30 1.45 58.23
CA GLY A 409 7.75 2.66 57.63
C GLY A 409 8.77 3.64 57.02
N THR A 410 10.06 3.34 57.12
CA THR A 410 11.19 4.19 56.70
C THR A 410 11.60 3.92 55.26
N TYR A 411 10.77 3.16 54.50
CA TYR A 411 11.08 2.86 53.10
C TYR A 411 10.85 4.10 52.23
N ARG A 412 11.79 5.00 52.22
CA ARG A 412 11.95 5.94 51.10
C ARG A 412 12.65 5.17 49.97
N ALA A 413 11.94 4.90 48.91
CA ALA A 413 12.54 4.34 47.70
C ALA A 413 13.79 5.18 47.37
N GLY A 414 14.98 4.56 47.38
CA GLY A 414 16.23 5.29 47.12
C GLY A 414 16.18 6.03 45.77
N ARG A 415 17.02 7.04 45.63
CA ARG A 415 17.11 7.94 44.46
C ARG A 415 17.14 7.16 43.10
N PHE A 416 17.64 5.92 43.12
CA PHE A 416 17.72 5.01 41.98
C PHE A 416 16.43 4.20 41.69
N ALA A 417 15.49 4.12 42.63
CA ALA A 417 14.25 3.36 42.41
C ALA A 417 13.26 4.01 41.41
N ALA A 418 13.39 5.32 41.23
CA ALA A 418 12.61 6.07 40.26
C ALA A 418 13.22 6.08 38.83
N LEU A 419 14.51 5.71 38.70
CA LEU A 419 15.25 5.79 37.42
C LEU A 419 14.66 4.89 36.32
N PRO A 420 14.39 3.59 36.58
CA PRO A 420 13.83 2.75 35.51
C PRO A 420 12.51 3.28 34.98
N ARG A 421 11.63 3.77 35.85
CA ARG A 421 10.34 4.37 35.46
C ARG A 421 10.52 5.63 34.61
N LYS A 422 11.51 6.50 34.94
CA LYS A 422 11.83 7.69 34.12
C LYS A 422 12.34 7.28 32.74
N VAL A 423 13.22 6.28 32.67
CA VAL A 423 13.72 5.74 31.41
C VAL A 423 12.59 5.19 30.55
N LEU A 424 11.67 4.42 31.13
CA LEU A 424 10.50 3.88 30.43
C LEU A 424 9.60 5.00 29.87
N VAL A 425 9.38 6.08 30.63
CA VAL A 425 8.62 7.25 30.14
C VAL A 425 9.34 7.95 28.99
N VAL A 426 10.67 8.15 29.10
CA VAL A 426 11.46 8.74 28.00
C VAL A 426 11.36 7.89 26.77
N LEU A 427 11.53 6.58 26.88
CA LEU A 427 11.43 5.64 25.75
C LEU A 427 10.04 5.69 25.10
N GLN A 428 8.99 5.73 25.93
CA GLN A 428 7.60 5.84 25.48
C GLN A 428 7.36 7.11 24.67
N PHE A 429 7.77 8.28 25.14
CA PHE A 429 7.61 9.53 24.41
C PHE A 429 8.56 9.62 23.21
N THR A 430 9.75 9.04 23.26
CA THR A 430 10.65 8.96 22.10
C THR A 430 10.00 8.25 20.92
N VAL A 431 9.41 7.08 21.16
CA VAL A 431 8.68 6.33 20.12
C VAL A 431 7.48 7.11 19.61
N SER A 432 6.68 7.72 20.52
CA SER A 432 5.51 8.50 20.11
C SER A 432 5.88 9.71 19.25
N ILE A 433 6.94 10.45 19.63
CA ILE A 433 7.43 11.61 18.87
C ILE A 433 7.99 11.16 17.52
N ALA A 434 8.73 10.05 17.48
CA ALA A 434 9.27 9.50 16.25
C ALA A 434 8.17 9.10 15.27
N LEU A 435 7.06 8.50 15.75
CA LEU A 435 5.89 8.17 14.94
C LEU A 435 5.19 9.43 14.41
N ILE A 436 5.09 10.50 15.21
CA ILE A 436 4.53 11.78 14.75
C ILE A 436 5.39 12.34 13.61
N ILE A 437 6.71 12.43 13.82
CA ILE A 437 7.64 12.94 12.81
C ILE A 437 7.55 12.10 11.53
N GLY A 438 7.61 10.78 11.65
CA GLY A 438 7.49 9.86 10.51
C GLY A 438 6.20 10.06 9.72
N THR A 439 5.06 10.16 10.41
CA THR A 439 3.76 10.43 9.78
C THR A 439 3.74 11.78 9.05
N MET A 440 4.31 12.83 9.64
CA MET A 440 4.39 14.15 9.02
C MET A 440 5.27 14.14 7.78
N VAL A 441 6.42 13.46 7.82
CA VAL A 441 7.33 13.35 6.67
C VAL A 441 6.69 12.57 5.53
N VAL A 442 6.05 11.43 5.83
CA VAL A 442 5.31 10.64 4.81
C VAL A 442 4.20 11.48 4.18
N HIS A 443 3.42 12.18 4.99
CA HIS A 443 2.36 13.06 4.49
C HIS A 443 2.93 14.16 3.58
N GLN A 444 4.02 14.80 3.98
CA GLN A 444 4.65 15.85 3.18
C GLN A 444 5.21 15.32 1.85
N GLN A 445 5.83 14.13 1.83
CA GLN A 445 6.30 13.50 0.60
C GLN A 445 5.15 13.27 -0.38
N ILE A 446 4.00 12.79 0.10
CA ILE A 446 2.82 12.58 -0.74
C ILE A 446 2.28 13.90 -1.26
N GLN A 447 2.17 14.93 -0.43
CA GLN A 447 1.72 16.26 -0.87
C GLN A 447 2.70 16.89 -1.86
N PHE A 448 3.99 16.73 -1.65
CA PHE A 448 5.02 17.17 -2.59
C PHE A 448 4.84 16.51 -3.95
N ALA A 449 4.66 15.18 -4.01
CA ALA A 449 4.45 14.46 -5.26
C ALA A 449 3.12 14.83 -5.95
N LYS A 450 2.05 15.04 -5.18
CA LYS A 450 0.73 15.47 -5.71
C LYS A 450 0.73 16.87 -6.27
N ASN A 451 1.51 17.78 -5.68
CA ASN A 451 1.56 19.19 -6.08
C ASN A 451 2.56 19.45 -7.20
N ARG A 452 3.25 18.43 -7.70
CA ARG A 452 4.13 18.57 -8.88
C ARG A 452 3.30 18.94 -10.11
N PRO A 453 3.73 19.92 -10.90
CA PRO A 453 3.11 20.21 -12.18
C PRO A 453 3.15 18.96 -13.09
N ILE A 454 1.98 18.48 -13.49
CA ILE A 454 1.88 17.27 -14.33
C ILE A 454 2.22 17.53 -15.81
N GLY A 455 2.30 18.81 -16.20
CA GLY A 455 2.66 19.21 -17.56
C GLY A 455 1.49 19.33 -18.52
N TYR A 456 0.29 18.89 -18.12
CA TYR A 456 -0.95 18.97 -18.89
C TYR A 456 -2.15 19.27 -17.95
N ASP A 457 -3.32 19.57 -18.52
CA ASP A 457 -4.54 19.84 -17.75
C ASP A 457 -5.47 18.62 -17.78
N ASN A 458 -5.49 17.88 -16.67
CA ASN A 458 -6.37 16.70 -16.49
C ASN A 458 -7.77 17.05 -15.97
N THR A 459 -8.08 18.34 -15.69
CA THR A 459 -9.36 18.76 -15.13
C THR A 459 -10.47 18.63 -16.18
N GLY A 460 -11.52 17.87 -15.88
CA GLY A 460 -12.62 17.65 -16.84
C GLY A 460 -12.19 16.91 -18.12
N LEU A 461 -11.07 16.23 -18.10
CA LEU A 461 -10.63 15.36 -19.19
C LEU A 461 -11.17 13.96 -18.94
N ILE A 462 -11.98 13.45 -19.87
CA ILE A 462 -12.49 12.08 -19.89
C ILE A 462 -11.84 11.28 -21.01
N GLN A 463 -11.67 9.99 -20.78
CA GLN A 463 -11.07 9.05 -21.71
C GLN A 463 -12.04 7.90 -21.96
N LEU A 464 -12.25 7.57 -23.22
CA LEU A 464 -13.07 6.45 -23.70
C LEU A 464 -12.19 5.49 -24.47
N GLY A 465 -12.51 4.20 -24.44
CA GLY A 465 -11.97 3.26 -25.42
C GLY A 465 -12.41 3.65 -26.84
N SER A 466 -11.49 3.68 -27.81
CA SER A 466 -11.82 3.86 -29.21
C SER A 466 -12.36 2.55 -29.78
N THR A 467 -13.38 2.65 -30.60
CA THR A 467 -13.88 1.55 -31.44
C THR A 467 -13.45 1.79 -32.89
N GLU A 468 -13.52 0.75 -33.72
CA GLU A 468 -13.20 0.87 -35.13
C GLU A 468 -14.13 1.88 -35.85
N GLU A 469 -15.43 1.90 -35.47
CA GLU A 469 -16.40 2.84 -35.99
C GLU A 469 -16.05 4.29 -35.67
N ILE A 470 -15.60 4.56 -34.42
CA ILE A 470 -15.15 5.90 -34.05
C ILE A 470 -13.83 6.24 -34.74
N ALA A 471 -12.90 5.31 -34.82
CA ALA A 471 -11.61 5.55 -35.49
C ALA A 471 -11.80 5.90 -36.96
N ASN A 472 -12.65 5.17 -37.66
CA ASN A 472 -12.96 5.40 -39.10
C ASN A 472 -13.77 6.68 -39.34
N SER A 473 -14.57 7.15 -38.36
CA SER A 473 -15.43 8.31 -38.45
C SER A 473 -15.03 9.44 -37.50
N PHE A 474 -13.77 9.51 -37.13
CA PHE A 474 -13.30 10.37 -36.04
C PHE A 474 -13.65 11.84 -36.21
N GLU A 475 -13.46 12.40 -37.42
CA GLU A 475 -13.77 13.82 -37.69
C GLU A 475 -15.26 14.13 -37.59
N ALA A 476 -16.13 13.22 -38.06
CA ALA A 476 -17.57 13.36 -37.90
C ALA A 476 -17.99 13.27 -36.44
N PHE A 477 -17.46 12.32 -35.71
CA PHE A 477 -17.68 12.15 -34.27
C PHE A 477 -17.24 13.38 -33.48
N ARG A 478 -16.04 13.90 -33.78
CA ARG A 478 -15.46 15.11 -33.19
C ARG A 478 -16.39 16.30 -33.46
N SER A 479 -16.78 16.50 -34.72
CA SER A 479 -17.68 17.59 -35.12
C SER A 479 -19.01 17.57 -34.37
N ASP A 480 -19.62 16.39 -34.25
CA ASP A 480 -20.90 16.23 -33.56
C ASP A 480 -20.80 16.50 -32.07
N LEU A 481 -19.71 16.06 -31.42
CA LEU A 481 -19.44 16.38 -30.01
C LEU A 481 -19.21 17.87 -29.78
N LEU A 482 -18.43 18.55 -30.62
CA LEU A 482 -18.19 19.99 -30.50
C LEU A 482 -19.50 20.79 -30.67
N LYS A 483 -20.40 20.38 -31.59
CA LYS A 483 -21.72 21.00 -31.78
C LYS A 483 -22.62 20.93 -30.56
N THR A 484 -22.40 19.99 -29.65
CA THR A 484 -23.17 19.92 -28.38
C THR A 484 -22.92 21.10 -27.46
N GLY A 485 -21.83 21.82 -27.66
CA GLY A 485 -21.43 22.97 -26.84
C GLY A 485 -20.94 22.63 -25.43
N VAL A 486 -20.92 21.34 -25.01
CA VAL A 486 -20.46 20.88 -23.70
C VAL A 486 -19.02 20.38 -23.70
N VAL A 487 -18.43 20.19 -24.88
CA VAL A 487 -17.07 19.74 -25.11
C VAL A 487 -16.26 20.91 -25.67
N SER A 488 -15.03 21.07 -25.22
CA SER A 488 -14.11 22.11 -25.71
C SER A 488 -13.19 21.59 -26.81
N GLU A 489 -12.70 20.35 -26.71
CA GLU A 489 -11.87 19.70 -27.71
C GLU A 489 -11.84 18.18 -27.53
N ILE A 490 -11.47 17.44 -28.59
CA ILE A 490 -11.40 16.00 -28.65
C ILE A 490 -10.19 15.58 -29.42
N SER A 491 -9.54 14.48 -28.98
CA SER A 491 -8.41 13.90 -29.70
C SER A 491 -8.35 12.39 -29.51
N GLY A 492 -7.68 11.71 -30.44
CA GLY A 492 -7.30 10.30 -30.32
C GLY A 492 -5.89 10.14 -29.77
N SER A 493 -5.60 9.06 -29.02
CA SER A 493 -4.25 8.69 -28.62
C SER A 493 -4.07 7.18 -28.48
N SER A 494 -2.86 6.69 -28.72
CA SER A 494 -2.50 5.27 -28.53
C SER A 494 -2.32 4.89 -27.06
N SER A 495 -2.12 5.88 -26.18
CA SER A 495 -1.93 5.69 -24.73
C SER A 495 -2.78 6.70 -23.96
N PRO A 496 -3.22 6.39 -22.73
CA PRO A 496 -3.87 7.37 -21.87
C PRO A 496 -2.89 8.46 -21.45
N THR A 497 -3.41 9.62 -21.06
CA THR A 497 -2.57 10.70 -20.54
C THR A 497 -1.91 10.37 -19.19
N THR A 498 -2.31 9.25 -18.62
CA THR A 498 -1.81 8.75 -17.32
C THR A 498 -0.89 7.55 -17.43
N ASP A 499 -0.56 7.08 -18.65
CA ASP A 499 0.36 5.96 -18.85
C ASP A 499 0.98 6.02 -20.26
N ILE A 500 2.10 5.31 -20.48
CA ILE A 500 2.74 5.15 -21.77
C ILE A 500 2.78 3.67 -22.12
N TRP A 501 1.94 3.26 -23.07
CA TRP A 501 1.81 1.85 -23.44
C TRP A 501 2.82 1.40 -24.49
N GLY A 502 3.28 2.32 -25.34
CA GLY A 502 4.28 2.04 -26.39
C GLY A 502 5.65 2.52 -25.98
N ASN A 503 6.66 1.67 -26.10
CA ASN A 503 8.06 2.04 -25.89
C ASN A 503 8.90 1.48 -27.05
N ARG A 504 9.91 2.26 -27.49
CA ARG A 504 10.83 1.89 -28.55
C ARG A 504 12.26 2.29 -28.19
N ASP A 505 13.25 1.57 -28.68
CA ASP A 505 14.69 1.78 -28.46
C ASP A 505 15.49 1.96 -29.75
N ASP A 506 14.80 1.92 -30.89
CA ASP A 506 15.35 1.87 -32.25
C ASP A 506 15.55 3.24 -32.92
N PHE A 507 15.21 4.33 -32.22
CA PHE A 507 15.38 5.67 -32.79
C PHE A 507 16.85 6.11 -32.84
N THR A 508 17.21 6.78 -33.94
CA THR A 508 18.55 7.37 -34.15
C THR A 508 18.44 8.83 -34.59
N TRP A 509 19.40 9.63 -34.20
CA TRP A 509 19.50 11.06 -34.53
C TRP A 509 20.95 11.47 -34.74
N GLU A 510 21.17 12.64 -35.30
CA GLU A 510 22.51 13.18 -35.53
C GLU A 510 23.27 13.34 -34.20
N GLY A 511 24.47 12.74 -34.13
CA GLY A 511 25.33 12.78 -32.94
C GLY A 511 24.94 11.77 -31.84
N LYS A 512 23.98 10.86 -32.07
CA LYS A 512 23.67 9.77 -31.13
C LYS A 512 24.87 8.84 -31.03
N ASP A 513 25.29 8.52 -29.80
CA ASP A 513 26.23 7.43 -29.55
C ASP A 513 25.59 6.10 -29.98
N PRO A 514 26.21 5.32 -30.89
CA PRO A 514 25.70 4.05 -31.35
C PRO A 514 25.47 3.03 -30.22
N SER A 515 26.19 3.16 -29.11
CA SER A 515 26.03 2.29 -27.94
C SER A 515 24.86 2.68 -27.04
N LEU A 516 24.31 3.88 -27.23
CA LEU A 516 23.17 4.37 -26.45
C LEU A 516 21.88 3.78 -27.01
N LEU A 517 21.21 2.93 -26.22
CA LEU A 517 19.91 2.37 -26.52
C LEU A 517 18.90 2.92 -25.51
N PRO A 518 18.34 4.11 -25.71
CA PRO A 518 17.39 4.66 -24.75
C PRO A 518 15.99 4.09 -24.97
N LEU A 519 15.33 3.69 -23.91
CA LEU A 519 13.92 3.32 -23.97
C LEU A 519 13.05 4.59 -24.04
N ILE A 520 12.51 4.89 -25.22
CA ILE A 520 11.73 6.09 -25.50
C ILE A 520 10.25 5.71 -25.53
N GLY A 521 9.43 6.43 -24.78
CA GLY A 521 7.98 6.33 -24.86
C GLY A 521 7.48 6.84 -26.21
N LEU A 522 6.59 6.11 -26.85
CA LEU A 522 5.97 6.51 -28.12
C LEU A 522 4.46 6.63 -27.93
N VAL A 523 3.94 7.81 -28.23
CA VAL A 523 2.50 8.08 -28.20
C VAL A 523 2.07 8.55 -29.58
N SER A 524 1.28 7.73 -30.27
CA SER A 524 0.59 8.14 -31.48
C SER A 524 -0.68 8.93 -31.12
N CYS A 525 -0.93 10.05 -31.77
CA CYS A 525 -2.05 10.94 -31.46
C CYS A 525 -2.57 11.68 -32.68
N THR A 526 -3.75 12.28 -32.58
CA THR A 526 -4.32 13.16 -33.61
C THR A 526 -3.80 14.60 -33.44
N HIS A 527 -4.03 15.44 -34.44
CA HIS A 527 -3.56 16.84 -34.46
C HIS A 527 -4.00 17.66 -33.24
N GLU A 528 -5.19 17.38 -32.70
CA GLU A 528 -5.81 18.13 -31.62
C GLU A 528 -5.32 17.70 -30.23
N PHE A 529 -4.44 16.69 -30.15
CA PHE A 529 -4.05 16.12 -28.87
C PHE A 529 -3.46 17.14 -27.92
N GLY A 530 -2.54 17.98 -28.37
CA GLY A 530 -1.94 19.02 -27.58
C GLY A 530 -2.95 20.02 -27.02
N LYS A 531 -3.87 20.45 -27.88
CA LYS A 531 -4.95 21.37 -27.52
C LYS A 531 -5.95 20.73 -26.53
N THR A 532 -6.24 19.43 -26.71
CA THR A 532 -7.17 18.69 -25.85
C THR A 532 -6.63 18.55 -24.43
N ILE A 533 -5.36 18.16 -24.29
CA ILE A 533 -4.74 17.97 -22.98
C ILE A 533 -4.12 19.25 -22.41
N GLY A 534 -4.01 20.31 -23.19
CA GLY A 534 -3.47 21.60 -22.74
C GLY A 534 -1.99 21.54 -22.38
N TRP A 535 -1.17 20.81 -23.14
CA TRP A 535 0.26 20.80 -22.92
C TRP A 535 0.90 22.15 -23.27
N LYS A 536 2.13 22.37 -22.84
CA LYS A 536 2.83 23.63 -23.08
C LYS A 536 4.01 23.41 -24.02
N ILE A 537 3.95 24.00 -25.22
CA ILE A 537 5.09 24.07 -26.14
C ILE A 537 6.15 25.03 -25.55
N ILE A 538 7.39 24.59 -25.50
CA ILE A 538 8.55 25.38 -25.04
C ILE A 538 9.44 25.81 -26.17
N ASN A 539 9.47 25.05 -27.29
CA ASN A 539 10.21 25.40 -28.50
C ASN A 539 9.46 24.82 -29.71
N GLY A 540 9.49 25.53 -30.84
CA GLY A 540 8.80 25.13 -32.06
C GLY A 540 7.29 25.33 -32.00
N ARG A 541 6.53 24.40 -32.59
CA ARG A 541 5.06 24.46 -32.69
C ARG A 541 4.39 23.12 -32.39
N ASP A 542 3.07 23.15 -32.22
CA ASP A 542 2.21 22.00 -32.14
C ASP A 542 1.88 21.43 -33.54
N PHE A 543 1.29 20.24 -33.56
CA PHE A 543 0.72 19.65 -34.77
C PHE A 543 -0.40 20.52 -35.33
N SER A 544 -0.49 20.61 -36.66
CA SER A 544 -1.60 21.33 -37.32
C SER A 544 -1.93 20.64 -38.64
N GLU A 545 -3.22 20.59 -38.99
CA GLU A 545 -3.69 20.14 -40.31
C GLU A 545 -3.26 21.03 -41.47
N ASP A 546 -2.91 22.31 -41.17
CA ASP A 546 -2.42 23.24 -42.17
C ASP A 546 -1.07 22.83 -42.79
N PHE A 547 -0.33 21.97 -42.09
CA PHE A 547 0.98 21.48 -42.51
C PHE A 547 0.93 20.02 -42.95
N LYS A 548 0.80 19.75 -44.25
CA LYS A 548 0.75 18.40 -44.82
C LYS A 548 1.95 17.53 -44.45
N MET A 549 3.08 18.13 -44.14
CA MET A 549 4.33 17.42 -43.74
C MET A 549 4.27 16.92 -42.29
N ASP A 550 3.26 17.28 -41.53
CA ASP A 550 3.17 16.84 -40.13
C ASP A 550 2.88 15.33 -40.02
N SER A 551 2.46 14.65 -41.10
CA SER A 551 2.41 13.17 -41.13
C SER A 551 3.75 12.48 -40.86
N SER A 552 4.88 13.20 -41.06
CA SER A 552 6.24 12.76 -40.70
C SER A 552 6.86 13.63 -39.61
N ALA A 553 6.04 14.27 -38.79
CA ALA A 553 6.53 15.11 -37.70
C ALA A 553 6.56 14.37 -36.37
N VAL A 554 7.44 14.83 -35.48
CA VAL A 554 7.54 14.35 -34.11
C VAL A 554 7.65 15.55 -33.17
N ILE A 555 6.94 15.46 -32.03
CA ILE A 555 7.10 16.38 -30.91
C ILE A 555 7.75 15.62 -29.74
N LEU A 556 8.73 16.24 -29.12
CA LEU A 556 9.47 15.67 -27.99
C LEU A 556 9.04 16.29 -26.67
N ASN A 557 9.14 15.55 -25.57
CA ASN A 557 9.14 16.21 -24.27
C ASN A 557 10.56 16.72 -23.91
N GLU A 558 10.68 17.55 -22.85
CA GLU A 558 11.98 18.08 -22.40
C GLU A 558 12.99 16.95 -22.12
N ALA A 559 12.56 15.84 -21.49
CA ALA A 559 13.43 14.71 -21.20
C ALA A 559 13.98 14.05 -22.47
N ALA A 560 13.19 13.98 -23.53
CA ALA A 560 13.62 13.47 -24.81
C ALA A 560 14.59 14.43 -25.51
N MET A 561 14.35 15.73 -25.41
CA MET A 561 15.30 16.74 -25.90
C MET A 561 16.65 16.65 -25.19
N GLU A 562 16.64 16.56 -23.86
CA GLU A 562 17.85 16.38 -23.03
C GLU A 562 18.62 15.11 -23.43
N LEU A 563 17.89 14.01 -23.69
CA LEU A 563 18.48 12.73 -24.14
C LEU A 563 19.23 12.88 -25.46
N THR A 564 18.74 13.70 -26.39
CA THR A 564 19.44 13.92 -27.68
C THR A 564 20.72 14.72 -27.55
N GLY A 565 20.95 15.38 -26.40
CA GLY A 565 22.10 16.27 -26.17
C GLY A 565 22.03 17.59 -26.93
N SER A 566 20.99 17.82 -27.75
CA SER A 566 20.84 19.00 -28.60
C SER A 566 19.82 19.98 -28.03
N LYS A 567 20.24 21.18 -27.64
CA LYS A 567 19.31 22.24 -27.21
C LYS A 567 18.49 22.81 -28.39
N ASP A 568 18.97 22.67 -29.58
CA ASP A 568 18.38 23.19 -30.83
C ASP A 568 17.97 22.00 -31.72
N ILE A 569 17.05 21.19 -31.20
CA ILE A 569 16.59 19.94 -31.82
C ILE A 569 15.48 20.20 -32.85
N VAL A 570 14.74 21.31 -32.76
CA VAL A 570 13.65 21.64 -33.67
C VAL A 570 14.22 21.85 -35.11
N GLY A 571 13.59 21.21 -36.09
CA GLY A 571 14.04 21.18 -37.48
C GLY A 571 15.00 20.04 -37.82
N LYS A 572 15.53 19.31 -36.82
CA LYS A 572 16.39 18.14 -37.06
C LYS A 572 15.55 16.89 -37.34
N LEU A 573 16.25 15.85 -37.85
CA LEU A 573 15.67 14.57 -38.20
C LEU A 573 15.95 13.53 -37.15
N ILE A 574 14.92 12.74 -36.84
CA ILE A 574 14.99 11.48 -36.08
C ILE A 574 14.59 10.36 -37.05
N THR A 575 15.32 9.25 -37.06
CA THR A 575 15.06 8.12 -37.95
C THR A 575 14.77 6.87 -37.09
N ASP A 576 13.78 6.08 -37.46
CA ASP A 576 13.51 4.78 -36.87
C ASP A 576 14.25 3.63 -37.60
N GLU A 577 14.13 2.39 -37.12
CA GLU A 577 14.76 1.20 -37.74
C GLU A 577 14.29 0.95 -39.18
N ASN A 578 13.07 1.35 -39.53
CA ASN A 578 12.50 1.23 -40.87
C ASN A 578 12.95 2.36 -41.81
N SER A 579 13.91 3.19 -41.37
CA SER A 579 14.38 4.35 -42.08
C SER A 579 13.32 5.45 -42.32
N ASN A 580 12.23 5.43 -41.56
CA ASN A 580 11.26 6.52 -41.56
C ASN A 580 11.89 7.77 -40.93
N ARG A 581 11.85 8.88 -41.64
CA ARG A 581 12.41 10.14 -41.19
C ARG A 581 11.33 10.99 -40.55
N LEU A 582 11.53 11.31 -39.29
CA LEU A 582 10.62 12.16 -38.49
C LEU A 582 11.26 13.53 -38.30
N HIS A 583 10.57 14.60 -38.70
CA HIS A 583 11.00 15.96 -38.48
C HIS A 583 10.59 16.44 -37.10
N VAL A 584 11.52 16.89 -36.28
CA VAL A 584 11.22 17.49 -34.98
C VAL A 584 10.61 18.88 -35.20
N ILE A 585 9.32 19.04 -34.91
CA ILE A 585 8.58 20.30 -35.10
C ILE A 585 8.41 21.10 -33.83
N GLY A 586 8.49 20.43 -32.67
CA GLY A 586 8.27 21.08 -31.38
C GLY A 586 8.83 20.28 -30.22
N VAL A 587 8.98 21.00 -29.11
CA VAL A 587 9.29 20.43 -27.78
C VAL A 587 8.25 20.91 -26.78
N VAL A 588 7.68 19.95 -26.05
CA VAL A 588 6.71 20.22 -24.99
C VAL A 588 7.36 20.09 -23.62
N LYS A 589 6.80 20.80 -22.65
CA LYS A 589 7.18 20.64 -21.25
C LYS A 589 7.00 19.19 -20.83
N ASN A 590 7.81 18.72 -19.90
CA ASN A 590 7.71 17.37 -19.36
C ASN A 590 6.31 17.06 -18.83
N LEU A 591 5.78 15.90 -19.26
CA LEU A 591 4.47 15.38 -18.83
C LEU A 591 4.66 14.19 -17.88
N ILE A 592 3.98 14.22 -16.75
CA ILE A 592 3.99 13.06 -15.83
C ILE A 592 2.87 12.11 -16.24
N MET A 593 3.20 11.19 -17.14
CA MET A 593 2.24 10.17 -17.63
C MET A 593 2.35 8.85 -16.87
N GLU A 594 3.52 8.49 -16.36
CA GLU A 594 3.76 7.28 -15.59
C GLU A 594 3.78 7.56 -14.07
N SER A 595 4.72 6.98 -13.34
CA SER A 595 4.82 7.17 -11.89
C SER A 595 5.23 8.62 -11.53
N PRO A 596 4.48 9.28 -10.62
CA PRO A 596 4.86 10.63 -10.15
C PRO A 596 6.13 10.63 -9.28
N TYR A 597 6.63 9.48 -8.91
CA TYR A 597 7.81 9.29 -8.05
C TYR A 597 9.09 8.98 -8.84
N SER A 598 8.95 8.58 -10.10
CA SER A 598 10.06 8.21 -10.99
C SER A 598 10.52 9.38 -11.83
N ALA A 599 11.71 9.26 -12.45
CA ALA A 599 12.16 10.17 -13.49
C ALA A 599 11.18 10.19 -14.66
N ILE A 600 11.04 11.35 -15.30
CA ILE A 600 10.15 11.49 -16.46
C ILE A 600 10.79 10.78 -17.63
N LYS A 601 10.02 9.90 -18.27
CA LYS A 601 10.48 9.14 -19.43
C LYS A 601 10.62 10.04 -20.66
N PRO A 602 11.74 9.98 -21.40
CA PRO A 602 11.83 10.56 -22.74
C PRO A 602 10.68 10.04 -23.60
N THR A 603 9.90 10.93 -24.19
CA THR A 603 8.69 10.56 -24.92
C THR A 603 8.60 11.31 -26.25
N PHE A 604 8.29 10.58 -27.30
CA PHE A 604 8.01 11.08 -28.63
C PHE A 604 6.50 11.00 -28.89
N PHE A 605 5.95 12.08 -29.41
CA PHE A 605 4.59 12.16 -29.88
C PHE A 605 4.60 12.23 -31.40
N VAL A 606 3.86 11.35 -32.06
CA VAL A 606 3.76 11.25 -33.52
C VAL A 606 2.31 11.27 -33.97
N LEU A 607 2.05 11.77 -35.16
CA LEU A 607 0.71 11.67 -35.74
C LEU A 607 0.42 10.23 -36.19
N GLY A 608 -0.77 9.75 -35.88
CA GLY A 608 -1.24 8.44 -36.32
C GLY A 608 -2.76 8.31 -36.24
N LYS A 609 -3.28 7.42 -37.08
CA LYS A 609 -4.72 7.10 -37.11
C LYS A 609 -5.09 5.94 -36.19
N ASP A 610 -4.11 5.13 -35.79
CA ASP A 610 -4.31 4.02 -34.88
C ASP A 610 -4.30 4.50 -33.43
N PHE A 611 -5.42 5.02 -32.98
CA PHE A 611 -5.60 5.40 -31.58
C PHE A 611 -6.56 4.44 -30.88
N ARG A 612 -6.20 4.06 -29.65
CA ARG A 612 -6.96 3.15 -28.80
C ARG A 612 -7.91 3.87 -27.85
N LEU A 613 -7.71 5.17 -27.70
CA LEU A 613 -8.41 6.01 -26.74
C LEU A 613 -8.86 7.32 -27.40
N VAL A 614 -10.04 7.77 -27.03
CA VAL A 614 -10.55 9.10 -27.34
C VAL A 614 -10.50 9.92 -26.07
N ASN A 615 -9.79 11.05 -26.11
CA ASN A 615 -9.71 12.02 -25.03
C ASN A 615 -10.69 13.15 -25.32
N ILE A 616 -11.59 13.45 -24.37
CA ILE A 616 -12.61 14.47 -24.50
C ILE A 616 -12.45 15.49 -23.37
N LYS A 617 -12.18 16.72 -23.72
CA LYS A 617 -12.09 17.82 -22.78
C LYS A 617 -13.45 18.47 -22.61
N LEU A 618 -14.03 18.32 -21.42
CA LEU A 618 -15.30 18.96 -21.07
C LEU A 618 -15.13 20.47 -20.90
N LYS A 619 -16.14 21.22 -21.32
CA LYS A 619 -16.14 22.69 -21.20
C LYS A 619 -16.32 23.11 -19.75
N THR A 620 -15.48 24.04 -19.30
CA THR A 620 -15.56 24.62 -17.96
C THR A 620 -16.89 25.30 -17.73
N GLY A 621 -17.50 25.11 -16.56
CA GLY A 621 -18.78 25.74 -16.18
C GLY A 621 -20.04 24.95 -16.57
N VAL A 622 -19.89 23.84 -17.32
CA VAL A 622 -21.01 22.93 -17.61
C VAL A 622 -21.09 21.87 -16.50
N PRO A 623 -22.27 21.59 -15.93
CA PRO A 623 -22.42 20.48 -15.00
C PRO A 623 -22.01 19.14 -15.62
N VAL A 624 -21.18 18.39 -14.91
CA VAL A 624 -20.58 17.13 -15.43
C VAL A 624 -21.66 16.13 -15.86
N SER A 625 -22.78 16.04 -15.15
CA SER A 625 -23.89 15.14 -15.51
C SER A 625 -24.52 15.49 -16.88
N ILE A 626 -24.69 16.78 -17.16
CA ILE A 626 -25.23 17.25 -18.45
C ILE A 626 -24.21 16.95 -19.57
N ALA A 627 -22.93 17.26 -19.31
CA ALA A 627 -21.89 17.00 -20.30
C ALA A 627 -21.80 15.52 -20.63
N LEU A 628 -21.79 14.65 -19.63
CA LEU A 628 -21.73 13.20 -19.83
C LEU A 628 -22.96 12.65 -20.59
N SER A 629 -24.18 13.12 -20.25
CA SER A 629 -25.40 12.71 -20.97
C SER A 629 -25.35 13.11 -22.45
N SER A 630 -24.85 14.32 -22.75
CA SER A 630 -24.70 14.79 -24.13
C SER A 630 -23.64 13.99 -24.89
N VAL A 631 -22.48 13.73 -24.25
CA VAL A 631 -21.41 12.90 -24.84
C VAL A 631 -21.94 11.47 -25.10
N GLN A 632 -22.66 10.89 -24.13
CA GLN A 632 -23.26 9.56 -24.27
C GLN A 632 -24.26 9.52 -25.45
N GLY A 633 -25.05 10.58 -25.63
CA GLY A 633 -26.01 10.65 -26.75
C GLY A 633 -25.31 10.61 -28.12
N VAL A 634 -24.21 11.37 -28.25
CA VAL A 634 -23.41 11.33 -29.49
C VAL A 634 -22.66 9.99 -29.62
N PHE A 635 -22.06 9.49 -28.56
CA PHE A 635 -21.36 8.18 -28.56
C PHE A 635 -22.27 7.04 -29.05
N LYS A 636 -23.51 6.99 -28.55
CA LYS A 636 -24.50 5.97 -28.94
C LYS A 636 -24.94 6.07 -30.42
N LYS A 637 -24.84 7.24 -31.03
CA LYS A 637 -25.13 7.42 -32.45
C LYS A 637 -24.12 6.66 -33.34
N TYR A 638 -22.85 6.66 -32.92
CA TYR A 638 -21.77 5.96 -33.64
C TYR A 638 -21.59 4.50 -33.17
N ASN A 639 -21.91 4.24 -31.90
CA ASN A 639 -21.75 2.94 -31.26
C ASN A 639 -23.03 2.55 -30.49
N PRO A 640 -24.14 2.22 -31.18
CA PRO A 640 -25.41 1.91 -30.52
C PRO A 640 -25.29 0.71 -29.58
N GLU A 641 -24.45 -0.26 -29.97
CA GLU A 641 -24.26 -1.52 -29.26
C GLU A 641 -23.16 -1.49 -28.20
N VAL A 642 -22.35 -0.42 -28.10
CA VAL A 642 -21.24 -0.33 -27.14
C VAL A 642 -21.67 0.36 -25.86
N SER A 643 -21.25 -0.14 -24.70
CA SER A 643 -21.42 0.53 -23.42
C SER A 643 -20.61 1.83 -23.40
N PHE A 644 -21.20 2.89 -22.83
CA PHE A 644 -20.52 4.15 -22.65
C PHE A 644 -19.69 4.13 -21.35
N ASP A 645 -18.52 3.50 -21.44
CA ASP A 645 -17.58 3.42 -20.33
C ASP A 645 -16.48 4.48 -20.47
N TYR A 646 -16.38 5.33 -19.46
CA TYR A 646 -15.43 6.43 -19.46
C TYR A 646 -14.63 6.49 -18.16
N LYS A 647 -13.41 7.03 -18.24
CA LYS A 647 -12.53 7.25 -17.09
C LYS A 647 -12.18 8.72 -17.03
N PHE A 648 -12.22 9.32 -15.84
CA PHE A 648 -11.71 10.67 -15.63
C PHE A 648 -10.19 10.62 -15.46
N ALA A 649 -9.46 11.40 -16.25
CA ALA A 649 -8.00 11.43 -16.21
C ALA A 649 -7.44 11.85 -14.83
N ASP A 650 -8.11 12.78 -14.14
CA ASP A 650 -7.74 13.20 -12.78
C ASP A 650 -7.92 12.06 -11.76
N ARG A 651 -8.98 11.25 -11.88
CA ARG A 651 -9.21 10.09 -11.01
C ARG A 651 -8.20 8.97 -11.28
N GLU A 652 -7.93 8.69 -12.56
CA GLU A 652 -6.91 7.70 -12.93
C GLU A 652 -5.53 8.12 -12.43
N PHE A 653 -5.17 9.40 -12.57
CA PHE A 653 -3.94 9.93 -12.01
C PHE A 653 -3.91 9.84 -10.47
N ALA A 654 -5.03 10.12 -9.80
CA ALA A 654 -5.13 10.00 -8.34
C ALA A 654 -4.93 8.56 -7.83
N LYS A 655 -5.28 7.53 -8.62
CA LYS A 655 -5.04 6.12 -8.28
C LYS A 655 -3.55 5.80 -8.09
N LYS A 656 -2.66 6.53 -8.79
CA LYS A 656 -1.20 6.35 -8.67
C LYS A 656 -0.65 6.69 -7.28
N PHE A 657 -1.41 7.42 -6.48
CA PHE A 657 -1.09 7.76 -5.08
C PHE A 657 -1.86 6.91 -4.06
N ALA A 658 -2.69 5.97 -4.51
CA ALA A 658 -3.64 5.28 -3.63
C ALA A 658 -2.94 4.50 -2.51
N ASP A 659 -1.85 3.81 -2.83
CA ASP A 659 -1.12 2.99 -1.87
C ASP A 659 -0.36 3.85 -0.85
N GLU A 660 0.27 4.94 -1.28
CA GLU A 660 0.96 5.89 -0.38
C GLU A 660 -0.03 6.65 0.51
N VAL A 661 -1.16 7.09 -0.06
CA VAL A 661 -2.23 7.76 0.72
C VAL A 661 -2.79 6.81 1.77
N ARG A 662 -2.99 5.54 1.43
CA ARG A 662 -3.44 4.50 2.36
C ARG A 662 -2.42 4.29 3.46
N THR A 663 -1.16 4.16 3.11
CA THR A 663 -0.05 4.03 4.07
C THR A 663 0.03 5.22 5.01
N SER A 664 -0.11 6.44 4.49
CA SER A 664 -0.15 7.66 5.30
C SER A 664 -1.31 7.68 6.29
N LYS A 665 -2.51 7.29 5.84
CA LYS A 665 -3.71 7.21 6.71
C LYS A 665 -3.53 6.16 7.82
N LEU A 666 -3.01 4.98 7.48
CA LEU A 666 -2.72 3.92 8.45
C LEU A 666 -1.66 4.38 9.46
N SER A 667 -0.59 5.02 9.00
CA SER A 667 0.46 5.55 9.86
C SER A 667 -0.08 6.62 10.83
N ALA A 668 -0.93 7.53 10.35
CA ALA A 668 -1.59 8.54 11.18
C ALA A 668 -2.51 7.91 12.23
N PHE A 669 -3.27 6.89 11.86
CA PHE A 669 -4.13 6.13 12.77
C PHE A 669 -3.30 5.46 13.87
N PHE A 670 -2.21 4.77 13.51
CA PHE A 670 -1.33 4.11 14.47
C PHE A 670 -0.60 5.11 15.39
N ALA A 671 -0.13 6.23 14.84
CA ALA A 671 0.47 7.30 15.63
C ALA A 671 -0.52 7.89 16.65
N SER A 672 -1.76 8.14 16.24
CA SER A 672 -2.81 8.65 17.13
C SER A 672 -3.08 7.70 18.31
N LEU A 673 -3.14 6.39 18.06
CA LEU A 673 -3.34 5.39 19.09
C LEU A 673 -2.11 5.22 20.00
N ALA A 674 -0.89 5.32 19.46
CA ALA A 674 0.33 5.32 20.25
C ALA A 674 0.40 6.52 21.22
N ILE A 675 -0.01 7.69 20.74
CA ILE A 675 -0.11 8.90 21.58
C ILE A 675 -1.18 8.68 22.66
N MET A 676 -2.35 8.15 22.32
CA MET A 676 -3.41 7.89 23.29
C MET A 676 -2.95 6.92 24.40
N ILE A 677 -2.24 5.83 24.05
CA ILE A 677 -1.66 4.90 25.03
C ILE A 677 -0.63 5.62 25.92
N SER A 678 0.20 6.50 25.34
CA SER A 678 1.18 7.28 26.06
C SER A 678 0.53 8.26 27.04
N CYS A 679 -0.57 8.89 26.64
CA CYS A 679 -1.38 9.77 27.50
C CYS A 679 -2.01 9.00 28.67
N LEU A 680 -2.59 7.81 28.40
CA LEU A 680 -3.14 6.96 29.46
C LEU A 680 -2.07 6.56 30.49
N GLY A 681 -0.86 6.27 30.04
CA GLY A 681 0.28 5.97 30.89
C GLY A 681 0.69 7.15 31.77
N LEU A 682 0.83 8.31 31.16
CA LEU A 682 1.15 9.55 31.86
C LEU A 682 0.06 9.93 32.86
N PHE A 683 -1.21 9.86 32.47
CA PHE A 683 -2.37 10.13 33.30
C PHE A 683 -2.35 9.27 34.58
N GLY A 684 -2.15 7.96 34.43
CA GLY A 684 -2.10 7.04 35.56
C GLY A 684 -0.92 7.29 36.48
N LEU A 685 0.26 7.61 35.91
CA LEU A 685 1.45 7.91 36.67
C LEU A 685 1.33 9.23 37.46
N VAL A 686 0.78 10.26 36.84
CA VAL A 686 0.55 11.57 37.50
C VAL A 686 -0.52 11.45 38.57
N SER A 687 -1.58 10.68 38.36
CA SER A 687 -2.59 10.39 39.36
C SER A 687 -1.97 9.79 40.62
N PHE A 688 -1.06 8.84 40.45
CA PHE A 688 -0.34 8.21 41.54
C PHE A 688 0.62 9.21 42.27
N VAL A 689 1.42 9.98 41.53
CA VAL A 689 2.34 10.98 42.13
C VAL A 689 1.58 12.06 42.89
N ALA A 690 0.41 12.48 42.36
CA ALA A 690 -0.48 13.42 43.05
C ALA A 690 -1.04 12.82 44.36
N GLU A 691 -1.44 11.54 44.33
CA GLU A 691 -1.91 10.82 45.54
C GLU A 691 -0.78 10.70 46.60
N GLN A 692 0.45 10.40 46.18
CA GLN A 692 1.59 10.27 47.04
C GLN A 692 1.98 11.62 47.70
N ARG A 693 1.81 12.73 46.97
CA ARG A 693 2.13 14.08 47.45
C ARG A 693 0.93 14.82 48.04
N THR A 694 -0.20 14.14 48.29
CA THR A 694 -1.45 14.75 48.78
C THR A 694 -1.23 15.58 50.06
N ARG A 695 -0.44 15.07 50.98
CA ARG A 695 -0.11 15.79 52.25
C ARG A 695 0.77 17.02 52.01
N GLU A 696 1.79 16.94 51.18
CA GLU A 696 2.63 18.07 50.75
C GLU A 696 1.78 19.14 50.03
N ILE A 697 0.92 18.75 49.13
CA ILE A 697 0.00 19.65 48.41
C ILE A 697 -0.98 20.30 49.39
N GLY A 698 -1.50 19.54 50.35
CA GLY A 698 -2.38 20.05 51.40
C GLY A 698 -1.72 21.10 52.29
N ILE A 699 -0.51 20.87 52.77
CA ILE A 699 0.29 21.83 53.55
C ILE A 699 0.55 23.10 52.73
N ARG A 700 1.02 22.98 51.51
CA ARG A 700 1.29 24.14 50.65
C ARG A 700 0.05 24.96 50.36
N LYS A 701 -1.11 24.29 50.20
CA LYS A 701 -2.38 24.96 49.97
C LYS A 701 -2.87 25.74 51.18
N VAL A 702 -2.67 25.21 52.40
CA VAL A 702 -2.95 25.93 53.66
C VAL A 702 -2.01 27.14 53.81
N LEU A 703 -0.79 27.04 53.29
CA LEU A 703 0.19 28.12 53.25
C LEU A 703 -0.02 29.11 52.06
N GLY A 704 -1.14 29.03 51.33
CA GLY A 704 -1.51 29.99 50.28
C GLY A 704 -0.99 29.69 48.87
N ALA A 705 -0.48 28.48 48.60
CA ALA A 705 -0.04 28.14 47.25
C ALA A 705 -1.20 28.16 46.25
N SER A 706 -1.03 28.81 45.09
CA SER A 706 -1.98 28.87 43.98
C SER A 706 -2.10 27.51 43.30
N ILE A 707 -3.24 27.27 42.66
CA ILE A 707 -3.49 26.04 41.84
C ILE A 707 -2.43 25.93 40.72
N SER A 708 -2.08 27.04 40.07
CA SER A 708 -1.04 27.10 39.04
C SER A 708 0.35 26.70 39.55
N GLY A 709 0.69 27.11 40.76
CA GLY A 709 1.95 26.71 41.41
C GLY A 709 2.04 25.19 41.65
N VAL A 710 0.94 24.59 42.11
CA VAL A 710 0.85 23.13 42.31
C VAL A 710 0.96 22.38 40.98
N VAL A 711 0.25 22.86 39.96
CA VAL A 711 0.32 22.28 38.62
C VAL A 711 1.72 22.37 38.06
N ALA A 712 2.37 23.53 38.15
CA ALA A 712 3.75 23.72 37.67
C ALA A 712 4.74 22.78 38.39
N LEU A 713 4.60 22.60 39.69
CA LEU A 713 5.44 21.70 40.49
C LEU A 713 5.33 20.24 40.05
N LEU A 714 4.09 19.74 39.83
CA LEU A 714 3.84 18.38 39.40
C LEU A 714 4.26 18.16 37.93
N SER A 715 4.11 19.16 37.07
CA SER A 715 4.38 19.03 35.62
C SER A 715 5.86 19.14 35.28
N LYS A 716 6.66 19.88 36.05
CA LYS A 716 8.08 20.16 35.79
C LYS A 716 8.93 18.91 35.55
N ASP A 717 8.76 17.89 36.39
CA ASP A 717 9.55 16.65 36.30
C ASP A 717 9.19 15.86 35.06
N PHE A 718 7.90 15.83 34.64
CA PHE A 718 7.46 15.11 33.46
C PHE A 718 7.81 15.84 32.15
N LEU A 719 7.69 17.17 32.13
CA LEU A 719 8.07 17.97 30.98
C LEU A 719 9.59 17.81 30.67
N LYS A 720 10.44 17.71 31.68
CA LYS A 720 11.87 17.39 31.48
C LYS A 720 12.04 16.04 30.76
N LEU A 721 11.27 15.02 31.14
CA LEU A 721 11.37 13.71 30.51
C LEU A 721 10.87 13.74 29.04
N VAL A 722 9.81 14.49 28.75
CA VAL A 722 9.33 14.68 27.37
C VAL A 722 10.34 15.46 26.53
N THR A 723 11.01 16.48 27.11
CA THR A 723 12.06 17.20 26.42
C THR A 723 13.28 16.32 26.12
N ILE A 724 13.69 15.46 27.06
CA ILE A 724 14.76 14.48 26.81
C ILE A 724 14.35 13.51 25.70
N ALA A 725 13.11 13.01 25.74
CA ALA A 725 12.56 12.13 24.71
C ALA A 725 12.57 12.80 23.32
N PHE A 726 12.22 14.08 23.27
CA PHE A 726 12.26 14.87 22.03
C PHE A 726 13.69 14.98 21.47
N LEU A 727 14.67 15.30 22.33
CA LEU A 727 16.08 15.41 21.93
C LEU A 727 16.64 14.08 21.38
N ILE A 728 16.15 12.94 21.86
CA ILE A 728 16.53 11.62 21.36
C ILE A 728 15.74 11.28 20.07
N ALA A 729 14.45 11.58 20.04
CA ALA A 729 13.59 11.27 18.91
C ALA A 729 13.99 12.00 17.61
N CYS A 730 14.44 13.26 17.72
CA CYS A 730 14.81 14.06 16.55
C CYS A 730 15.92 13.43 15.70
N PRO A 731 17.13 13.13 16.22
CA PRO A 731 18.19 12.55 15.40
C PRO A 731 17.82 11.14 14.88
N VAL A 732 17.13 10.34 15.70
CA VAL A 732 16.68 9.00 15.30
C VAL A 732 15.69 9.10 14.14
N SER A 733 14.67 9.94 14.24
CA SER A 733 13.68 10.13 13.18
C SER A 733 14.30 10.75 11.93
N TRP A 734 15.22 11.70 12.09
CA TRP A 734 15.93 12.30 10.96
C TRP A 734 16.69 11.23 10.16
N PHE A 735 17.46 10.38 10.84
CA PHE A 735 18.25 9.33 10.20
C PHE A 735 17.36 8.36 9.41
N PHE A 736 16.29 7.83 10.02
CA PHE A 736 15.41 6.88 9.35
C PHE A 736 14.60 7.51 8.22
N MET A 737 14.10 8.73 8.40
CA MET A 737 13.31 9.42 7.40
C MET A 737 14.16 9.92 6.23
N HIS A 738 15.38 10.34 6.48
CA HIS A 738 16.33 10.71 5.42
C HIS A 738 16.61 9.51 4.52
N ARG A 739 16.94 8.36 5.11
CA ARG A 739 17.20 7.12 4.37
C ARG A 739 15.95 6.61 3.63
N TRP A 740 14.77 6.79 4.20
CA TRP A 740 13.52 6.43 3.52
C TRP A 740 13.27 7.32 2.29
N LEU A 741 13.51 8.62 2.40
CA LEU A 741 13.36 9.57 1.30
C LEU A 741 14.36 9.33 0.14
N GLU A 742 15.51 8.72 0.39
CA GLU A 742 16.49 8.36 -0.66
C GLU A 742 15.94 7.36 -1.69
N ASN A 743 14.87 6.64 -1.34
CA ASN A 743 14.20 5.74 -2.29
C ASN A 743 13.42 6.48 -3.39
N TYR A 744 13.15 7.78 -3.22
CA TYR A 744 12.40 8.59 -4.17
C TYR A 744 13.35 9.47 -5.01
N THR A 745 13.17 9.46 -6.35
CA THR A 745 13.90 10.35 -7.25
C THR A 745 13.55 11.81 -6.97
N TYR A 746 12.26 12.07 -6.79
CA TYR A 746 11.73 13.38 -6.39
C TYR A 746 11.30 13.34 -4.95
N ARG A 747 12.06 13.99 -4.08
CA ARG A 747 11.88 13.94 -2.63
C ARG A 747 11.62 15.32 -2.03
N ALA A 748 10.75 15.35 -1.04
CA ALA A 748 10.52 16.52 -0.22
C ALA A 748 11.72 16.77 0.71
N ASN A 749 12.02 18.04 0.98
CA ASN A 749 13.06 18.39 1.92
C ASN A 749 12.60 18.16 3.37
N LEU A 750 13.47 17.55 4.18
CA LEU A 750 13.26 17.42 5.61
C LEU A 750 13.40 18.79 6.28
N SER A 751 12.27 19.46 6.51
CA SER A 751 12.25 20.77 7.09
C SER A 751 12.31 20.70 8.64
N TRP A 752 13.15 21.52 9.26
CA TRP A 752 13.33 21.59 10.71
C TRP A 752 12.04 21.88 11.50
N TRP A 753 11.10 22.64 10.90
CA TRP A 753 9.83 23.00 11.54
C TRP A 753 8.96 21.78 11.87
N MET A 754 9.07 20.68 11.13
CA MET A 754 8.32 19.44 11.40
C MET A 754 8.73 18.82 12.74
N PHE A 755 10.04 18.83 13.02
CA PHE A 755 10.58 18.33 14.27
C PHE A 755 10.10 19.21 15.43
N VAL A 756 10.19 20.54 15.27
CA VAL A 756 9.69 21.48 16.28
C VAL A 756 8.20 21.32 16.54
N LEU A 757 7.40 21.20 15.47
CA LEU A 757 5.96 21.01 15.59
C LEU A 757 5.60 19.69 16.28
N ALA A 758 6.29 18.60 15.96
CA ALA A 758 6.11 17.32 16.63
C ALA A 758 6.44 17.40 18.13
N GLY A 759 7.53 18.09 18.48
CA GLY A 759 7.92 18.34 19.86
C GLY A 759 6.90 19.20 20.62
N LEU A 760 6.44 20.28 20.01
CA LEU A 760 5.41 21.17 20.58
C LEU A 760 4.09 20.42 20.76
N LEU A 761 3.68 19.61 19.80
CA LEU A 761 2.47 18.78 19.89
C LEU A 761 2.59 17.79 21.05
N ALA A 762 3.70 17.08 21.17
CA ALA A 762 3.93 16.13 22.25
C ALA A 762 3.94 16.82 23.63
N LEU A 763 4.60 17.99 23.75
CA LEU A 763 4.59 18.80 24.94
C LEU A 763 3.19 19.31 25.30
N PHE A 764 2.43 19.78 24.30
CA PHE A 764 1.04 20.24 24.47
C PHE A 764 0.15 19.12 25.00
N ILE A 765 0.18 17.96 24.37
CA ILE A 765 -0.61 16.78 24.77
C ILE A 765 -0.22 16.34 26.20
N ALA A 766 1.08 16.30 26.49
CA ALA A 766 1.57 15.99 27.84
C ALA A 766 1.05 17.02 28.85
N LEU A 767 1.13 18.33 28.56
CA LEU A 767 0.61 19.40 29.41
C LEU A 767 -0.89 19.29 29.66
N VAL A 768 -1.71 19.03 28.65
CA VAL A 768 -3.16 18.84 28.79
C VAL A 768 -3.46 17.67 29.72
N THR A 769 -2.77 16.53 29.50
CA THR A 769 -2.94 15.33 30.31
C THR A 769 -2.54 15.56 31.78
N LEU A 770 -1.41 16.26 32.00
CA LEU A 770 -0.89 16.61 33.31
C LEU A 770 -1.79 17.61 34.03
N SER A 771 -2.26 18.64 33.33
CA SER A 771 -3.09 19.72 33.90
C SER A 771 -4.39 19.18 34.43
N PHE A 772 -5.05 18.29 33.70
CA PHE A 772 -6.32 17.69 34.10
C PHE A 772 -6.20 17.00 35.47
N GLN A 773 -5.18 16.18 35.69
CA GLN A 773 -4.98 15.49 36.95
C GLN A 773 -4.45 16.40 38.07
N SER A 774 -3.53 17.30 37.73
CA SER A 774 -2.96 18.22 38.72
C SER A 774 -4.00 19.20 39.23
N ILE A 775 -4.89 19.70 38.41
CA ILE A 775 -6.02 20.57 38.79
C ILE A 775 -6.98 19.77 39.71
N ARG A 776 -7.32 18.53 39.36
CA ARG A 776 -8.17 17.69 40.20
C ARG A 776 -7.56 17.46 41.60
N ALA A 777 -6.25 17.22 41.65
CA ALA A 777 -5.53 17.09 42.93
C ALA A 777 -5.44 18.41 43.71
N ALA A 778 -5.27 19.54 43.01
CA ALA A 778 -5.18 20.86 43.63
C ALA A 778 -6.55 21.37 44.16
N ILE A 779 -7.67 20.97 43.57
CA ILE A 779 -9.01 21.34 44.04
C ILE A 779 -9.48 20.48 45.22
N ALA A 780 -8.87 19.33 45.49
CA ALA A 780 -9.20 18.46 46.61
C ALA A 780 -9.17 19.22 47.97
N ASN A 781 -10.12 18.90 48.87
CA ASN A 781 -10.28 19.56 50.12
C ASN A 781 -9.06 19.33 51.04
N PRO A 782 -8.30 20.37 51.47
CA PRO A 782 -7.11 20.24 52.29
C PRO A 782 -7.38 19.59 53.65
N VAL A 783 -8.55 19.79 54.25
CA VAL A 783 -8.93 19.19 55.53
C VAL A 783 -9.01 17.67 55.45
N LYS A 784 -9.61 17.12 54.37
CA LYS A 784 -9.60 15.68 54.11
C LYS A 784 -8.20 15.13 53.82
N SER A 785 -7.34 15.92 53.20
CA SER A 785 -5.97 15.54 52.87
C SER A 785 -5.03 15.44 54.07
N LEU A 786 -5.35 16.15 55.14
CA LEU A 786 -4.55 16.17 56.39
C LEU A 786 -5.09 15.15 57.46
N ARG A 787 -6.38 14.69 57.30
CA ARG A 787 -7.08 13.80 58.24
C ARG A 787 -6.92 12.32 57.92
N THR A 788 -6.27 11.93 56.82
CA THR A 788 -6.05 10.52 56.49
C THR A 788 -4.91 9.96 57.34
N GLU A 789 -5.24 9.36 58.49
CA GLU A 789 -4.46 8.32 59.12
C GLU A 789 -4.78 6.95 58.56
#